data_a6c96313446eb4bfd4f65e473878057d
#
_entry.id   a6c96313446eb4bfd4f65e473878057d
#
_cell.length_a   1.000
_cell.length_b   1.000
_cell.length_c   1.000
_cell.angle_alpha   90.00
_cell.angle_beta   90.00
_cell.angle_gamma   90.00
#
_symmetry.space_group_name_H-M   'P 1'
#
loop_
_entity.id
_entity.type
_entity.pdbx_description
1 polymer ?
#
loop_
_entity_poly.entity_id
_entity_poly.type
_entity_poly.pdbx_seq_one_letter_code
_entity_poly.pdbx_strand_id
1 'polypeptide(L)'
;MTRSPRRLALLGITLSAACFGAHAYAAQTMTDTHSSTTDMQGMTSSPAADGMYVFTLDEVIVTGYRVATPLTLSTDPQRPRQPIPAADGAGYLKTIPGFSVVRKGGLGGDPMMRGMGGSRMVMDMNGGMMSGGCPNRMDPTSTYAFPETFSRIIVNKGPQSVRYGASVAGSVIFERETERFEKPGVRGSVSVLGASNHRLDELTDVAAGDTKGYARIIQTRSYARDYADGNGHRIHSGYGRHSLTSIVGLTPDPDTLFEVSYDRSRGWAKYAHGMMDGSQFDRDSCAVKFERAHLSPVVEKFTLNFNNDTIDHIMDNYTFRPGGMMGTEVKREQYGVRAAFDLRFSPRTSAAVGIDLRRDAHSFAEAHKRRKGSFNNDMDINSFGIFLEYSRDLTERSSLFTGLRYDRTETDYHNALFRNPMGMLTRSLVPGSASDHAVSGFIRWENTAKKQPLTFYVGLGHAERPADYWEAYHTWAAYSNRVNGQTASPSATRPATEKNTQLDLGWVYTSEKTNANLSLYYAHIDDFILRKPQIGMGPTARTPYTNVDARLYGFEAEYTRIVSPRWTLGASLAYTRGDDRTNNTALPQIAPLEATLTAKYSHKKLETNAVWRLVSHQNRFHKGYGSVTGTDYGPTGGFGIFSLSLAYRPDENLTFSLGVDNLFNKTYAEFVNYSEAAIASLGIPAGGHITEPGRTFWFKSSYKF
;
A
#
# COMPACT_ATOMS: atom_id res chain seq x y z
N MET A 1 29.35 19.12 13.23
CA MET A 1 28.78 19.28 14.58
C MET A 1 27.63 18.31 14.70
N THR A 2 27.89 17.20 15.32
CA THR A 2 26.99 16.06 15.49
C THR A 2 26.06 16.31 16.68
N ARG A 3 24.78 16.60 16.43
CA ARG A 3 23.74 16.61 17.47
C ARG A 3 23.27 15.17 17.71
N SER A 4 23.50 14.71 18.92
CA SER A 4 23.15 13.38 19.44
C SER A 4 21.63 13.12 19.39
N PRO A 5 21.16 11.93 18.93
CA PRO A 5 19.74 11.58 18.91
C PRO A 5 19.10 11.31 20.27
N ARG A 6 19.85 11.44 21.37
CA ARG A 6 19.37 11.08 22.72
C ARG A 6 18.32 12.02 23.34
N ARG A 7 18.13 13.24 22.83
CA ARG A 7 17.19 14.20 23.45
C ARG A 7 15.74 14.08 22.97
N LEU A 8 15.47 13.48 21.80
CA LEU A 8 14.09 13.28 21.36
C LEU A 8 13.43 12.02 21.93
N ALA A 9 14.22 11.02 22.30
CA ALA A 9 13.69 9.79 22.90
C ALA A 9 13.09 10.02 24.31
N LEU A 10 13.56 11.03 25.04
CA LEU A 10 13.02 11.37 26.38
C LEU A 10 11.65 12.07 26.32
N LEU A 11 11.37 12.83 25.24
CA LEU A 11 10.06 13.50 25.11
C LEU A 11 8.91 12.53 24.79
N GLY A 12 9.17 11.47 24.01
CA GLY A 12 8.18 10.44 23.71
C GLY A 12 7.81 9.59 24.93
N ILE A 13 8.79 9.27 25.76
CA ILE A 13 8.59 8.48 26.99
C ILE A 13 7.88 9.30 28.07
N THR A 14 8.12 10.60 28.15
CA THR A 14 7.45 11.48 29.13
C THR A 14 5.99 11.75 28.80
N LEU A 15 5.58 11.79 27.52
CA LEU A 15 4.15 11.88 27.16
C LEU A 15 3.40 10.57 27.45
N SER A 16 4.00 9.42 27.18
CA SER A 16 3.42 8.10 27.50
C SER A 16 3.24 7.90 29.02
N ALA A 17 4.18 8.38 29.84
CA ALA A 17 4.08 8.29 31.29
C ALA A 17 3.04 9.27 31.89
N ALA A 18 2.84 10.44 31.27
CA ALA A 18 1.84 11.41 31.72
C ALA A 18 0.40 10.93 31.50
N CYS A 19 0.14 10.12 30.46
CA CYS A 19 -1.18 9.51 30.24
C CYS A 19 -1.51 8.42 31.25
N PHE A 20 -0.52 7.71 31.79
CA PHE A 20 -0.73 6.69 32.82
C PHE A 20 -1.02 7.27 34.22
N GLY A 21 -0.55 8.49 34.50
CA GLY A 21 -0.74 9.15 35.79
C GLY A 21 -2.10 9.83 36.00
N ALA A 22 -2.82 10.17 34.93
CA ALA A 22 -4.09 10.89 34.98
C ALA A 22 -5.30 9.99 35.28
N HIS A 23 -5.20 8.68 35.14
CA HIS A 23 -6.33 7.75 35.36
C HIS A 23 -6.46 7.21 36.79
N ALA A 24 -5.47 7.43 37.68
CA ALA A 24 -5.56 7.01 39.07
C ALA A 24 -6.47 7.88 39.94
N TYR A 25 -6.92 9.04 39.42
CA TYR A 25 -7.72 10.01 40.23
C TYR A 25 -9.22 10.03 39.86
N ALA A 26 -9.65 9.34 38.81
CA ALA A 26 -11.07 9.34 38.37
C ALA A 26 -11.87 8.11 38.79
N ALA A 27 -11.27 7.16 39.52
CA ALA A 27 -11.91 5.87 39.84
C ALA A 27 -12.55 5.82 41.24
N GLN A 28 -12.77 6.97 41.91
CA GLN A 28 -13.31 7.00 43.28
C GLN A 28 -14.64 7.74 43.42
N THR A 29 -15.56 7.68 42.50
CA THR A 29 -16.98 7.97 42.79
C THR A 29 -17.86 7.43 41.70
N MET A 30 -18.41 6.25 41.90
CA MET A 30 -19.78 5.84 41.60
C MET A 30 -19.95 4.36 41.94
N THR A 31 -20.51 4.16 43.07
CA THR A 31 -21.08 2.90 43.54
C THR A 31 -22.55 2.79 43.12
N ASP A 32 -22.92 1.57 42.76
CA ASP A 32 -24.25 0.94 42.85
C ASP A 32 -25.37 1.41 41.90
N THR A 33 -25.83 0.53 41.00
CA THR A 33 -27.03 -0.29 41.24
C THR A 33 -27.38 -1.21 40.07
N HIS A 34 -27.55 -2.49 40.43
CA HIS A 34 -28.52 -3.53 39.94
C HIS A 34 -28.60 -3.94 38.46
N SER A 35 -28.13 -5.12 38.21
CA SER A 35 -28.88 -6.41 38.02
C SER A 35 -29.75 -6.53 36.77
N SER A 36 -29.45 -7.61 36.10
CA SER A 36 -30.36 -8.62 35.53
C SER A 36 -30.57 -8.67 34.01
N THR A 37 -30.26 -9.88 33.55
CA THR A 37 -30.93 -10.68 32.51
C THR A 37 -30.84 -10.30 31.06
N THR A 38 -30.08 -11.16 30.35
CA THR A 38 -30.47 -11.82 29.08
C THR A 38 -31.50 -11.08 28.22
N ASP A 39 -31.03 -10.57 27.06
CA ASP A 39 -31.78 -10.84 25.84
C ASP A 39 -30.86 -10.62 24.62
N MET A 40 -30.83 -11.65 23.76
CA MET A 40 -30.23 -11.57 22.44
C MET A 40 -31.15 -10.78 21.52
N GLN A 41 -30.95 -9.49 21.40
CA GLN A 41 -31.47 -8.68 20.30
C GLN A 41 -30.63 -7.42 20.18
N GLY A 42 -29.84 -7.31 19.10
CA GLY A 42 -29.00 -6.13 18.85
C GLY A 42 -28.32 -6.20 17.50
N MET A 43 -29.08 -6.47 16.43
CA MET A 43 -28.62 -6.12 15.08
C MET A 43 -28.96 -4.65 14.84
N THR A 44 -28.01 -3.76 15.04
CA THR A 44 -28.14 -2.39 14.55
C THR A 44 -27.42 -2.26 13.23
N SER A 45 -28.18 -2.10 12.15
CA SER A 45 -27.66 -1.67 10.85
C SER A 45 -27.53 -0.15 10.89
N SER A 46 -26.30 0.36 10.93
CA SER A 46 -26.06 1.77 10.61
C SER A 46 -25.68 1.86 9.13
N PRO A 47 -26.33 2.72 8.32
CA PRO A 47 -25.91 2.96 6.97
C PRO A 47 -24.59 3.73 7.00
N ALA A 48 -23.54 3.14 6.42
CA ALA A 48 -22.33 3.88 6.09
C ALA A 48 -22.68 4.92 5.02
N ALA A 49 -22.05 6.10 5.09
CA ALA A 49 -22.30 7.25 4.24
C ALA A 49 -22.09 7.02 2.71
N ASP A 50 -21.75 5.83 2.29
CA ASP A 50 -21.44 5.49 0.89
C ASP A 50 -22.44 4.54 0.23
N GLY A 51 -23.66 4.41 0.74
CA GLY A 51 -24.68 3.52 0.15
C GLY A 51 -24.33 2.03 0.17
N MET A 52 -23.26 1.65 0.85
CA MET A 52 -22.79 0.29 1.01
C MET A 52 -23.32 -0.22 2.35
N TYR A 53 -24.22 -1.20 2.35
CA TYR A 53 -24.67 -1.87 3.57
C TYR A 53 -23.48 -2.59 4.22
N VAL A 54 -22.89 -1.99 5.24
CA VAL A 54 -21.91 -2.65 6.09
C VAL A 54 -22.67 -3.42 7.17
N PHE A 55 -22.83 -4.71 6.98
CA PHE A 55 -23.28 -5.59 8.07
C PHE A 55 -22.12 -5.76 9.06
N THR A 56 -22.21 -5.13 10.21
CA THR A 56 -21.34 -5.44 11.35
C THR A 56 -21.81 -6.76 11.97
N LEU A 57 -21.18 -7.84 11.56
CA LEU A 57 -21.23 -9.07 12.37
C LEU A 57 -20.14 -8.95 13.43
N ASP A 58 -20.48 -9.26 14.69
CA ASP A 58 -19.49 -9.39 15.74
C ASP A 58 -18.41 -10.39 15.31
N GLU A 59 -17.25 -9.92 15.32
CA GLU A 59 -15.91 -10.41 15.25
C GLU A 59 -15.64 -11.91 15.21
N VAL A 60 -15.61 -12.49 14.01
CA VAL A 60 -14.84 -13.71 13.81
C VAL A 60 -14.02 -13.57 12.52
N ILE A 61 -12.83 -13.06 12.65
CA ILE A 61 -11.95 -12.85 11.50
C ILE A 61 -10.61 -13.55 11.79
N VAL A 62 -10.37 -14.68 11.14
CA VAL A 62 -9.09 -15.38 11.19
C VAL A 62 -8.06 -14.67 10.29
N THR A 63 -8.49 -14.08 9.19
CA THR A 63 -7.67 -13.38 8.21
C THR A 63 -7.84 -11.86 8.21
N GLY A 64 -8.77 -11.31 9.01
CA GLY A 64 -8.87 -9.86 9.22
C GLY A 64 -9.48 -9.02 8.10
N TYR A 65 -10.11 -9.60 7.08
CA TYR A 65 -10.79 -8.83 6.04
C TYR A 65 -12.16 -9.44 5.65
N ARG A 66 -12.99 -8.61 5.06
CA ARG A 66 -14.25 -9.00 4.44
C ARG A 66 -14.24 -8.67 2.97
N VAL A 67 -14.77 -9.57 2.18
CA VAL A 67 -15.23 -9.25 0.84
C VAL A 67 -16.59 -8.58 1.02
N ALA A 68 -16.60 -7.25 0.97
CA ALA A 68 -17.81 -6.46 1.18
C ALA A 68 -18.76 -6.59 -0.01
N THR A 69 -18.17 -6.58 -1.21
CA THR A 69 -18.84 -6.84 -2.49
C THR A 69 -17.87 -7.64 -3.36
N PRO A 70 -18.36 -8.30 -4.43
CA PRO A 70 -17.47 -8.89 -5.41
C PRO A 70 -16.37 -7.91 -5.84
N LEU A 71 -15.11 -8.38 -5.85
CA LEU A 71 -13.91 -7.64 -6.26
C LEU A 71 -13.50 -6.46 -5.37
N THR A 72 -14.27 -6.11 -4.33
CA THR A 72 -13.92 -5.10 -3.35
C THR A 72 -13.75 -5.73 -1.97
N LEU A 73 -12.58 -5.53 -1.38
CA LEU A 73 -12.22 -6.02 -0.07
C LEU A 73 -12.02 -4.82 0.86
N SER A 74 -12.62 -4.89 2.05
CA SER A 74 -12.40 -3.92 3.13
C SER A 74 -11.79 -4.61 4.34
N THR A 75 -10.81 -3.98 4.98
CA THR A 75 -10.09 -4.55 6.12
C THR A 75 -9.71 -3.48 7.12
N ASP A 76 -9.77 -3.84 8.40
CA ASP A 76 -9.30 -3.02 9.51
C ASP A 76 -7.81 -3.33 9.77
N PRO A 77 -6.88 -2.40 9.51
CA PRO A 77 -5.46 -2.62 9.70
C PRO A 77 -5.02 -2.60 11.17
N GLN A 78 -5.85 -2.17 12.08
CA GLN A 78 -5.58 -2.24 13.52
C GLN A 78 -5.70 -3.66 14.06
N ARG A 79 -6.35 -4.56 13.31
CA ARG A 79 -6.46 -5.99 13.65
C ARG A 79 -5.33 -6.78 13.02
N PRO A 80 -4.65 -7.63 13.77
CA PRO A 80 -3.57 -8.46 13.22
C PRO A 80 -4.12 -9.47 12.20
N ARG A 81 -3.53 -9.50 11.00
CA ARG A 81 -3.81 -10.46 9.93
C ARG A 81 -2.73 -11.50 9.77
N GLN A 82 -1.52 -11.16 10.16
CA GLN A 82 -0.36 -12.04 10.22
C GLN A 82 0.14 -12.05 11.66
N PRO A 83 0.94 -13.02 12.07
CA PRO A 83 1.43 -13.08 13.45
C PRO A 83 2.13 -11.79 13.88
N ILE A 84 3.11 -11.30 13.12
CA ILE A 84 3.76 -10.01 13.41
C ILE A 84 3.09 -8.86 12.67
N PRO A 85 2.66 -7.78 13.36
CA PRO A 85 2.12 -6.59 12.71
C PRO A 85 3.09 -5.99 11.68
N ALA A 86 2.55 -5.54 10.54
CA ALA A 86 3.31 -4.97 9.46
C ALA A 86 3.86 -3.58 9.80
N ALA A 87 5.12 -3.31 9.46
CA ALA A 87 5.75 -2.00 9.67
C ALA A 87 5.44 -1.00 8.55
N ASP A 88 4.96 -1.47 7.40
CA ASP A 88 4.62 -0.64 6.24
C ASP A 88 3.37 -1.18 5.50
N GLY A 89 2.84 -0.36 4.60
CA GLY A 89 1.65 -0.72 3.80
C GLY A 89 1.86 -1.96 2.94
N ALA A 90 3.06 -2.16 2.39
CA ALA A 90 3.34 -3.32 1.56
C ALA A 90 3.31 -4.63 2.38
N GLY A 91 3.93 -4.63 3.56
CA GLY A 91 3.88 -5.76 4.47
C GLY A 91 2.46 -6.14 4.87
N TYR A 92 1.59 -5.16 5.03
CA TYR A 92 0.17 -5.41 5.28
C TYR A 92 -0.54 -6.01 4.05
N LEU A 93 -0.37 -5.41 2.88
CA LEU A 93 -0.99 -5.87 1.63
C LEU A 93 -0.57 -7.30 1.26
N LYS A 94 0.68 -7.70 1.55
CA LYS A 94 1.17 -9.08 1.35
C LYS A 94 0.29 -10.14 2.03
N THR A 95 -0.48 -9.78 3.04
CA THR A 95 -1.39 -10.72 3.74
C THR A 95 -2.71 -10.95 2.99
N ILE A 96 -2.97 -10.24 1.91
CA ILE A 96 -4.17 -10.34 1.07
C ILE A 96 -3.87 -11.27 -0.11
N PRO A 97 -4.67 -12.30 -0.38
CA PRO A 97 -4.49 -13.18 -1.52
C PRO A 97 -4.42 -12.42 -2.85
N GLY A 98 -3.49 -12.81 -3.71
CA GLY A 98 -3.19 -12.14 -4.97
C GLY A 98 -2.17 -11.01 -4.87
N PHE A 99 -1.74 -10.62 -3.65
CA PHE A 99 -0.63 -9.69 -3.45
C PHE A 99 0.70 -10.41 -3.24
N SER A 100 1.74 -9.84 -3.84
CA SER A 100 3.13 -10.13 -3.55
C SER A 100 3.88 -8.81 -3.30
N VAL A 101 5.08 -8.89 -2.72
CA VAL A 101 5.86 -7.69 -2.38
C VAL A 101 7.29 -7.89 -2.83
N VAL A 102 7.78 -6.97 -3.64
CA VAL A 102 9.20 -6.91 -4.02
C VAL A 102 9.98 -6.25 -2.90
N ARG A 103 10.89 -6.98 -2.26
CA ARG A 103 11.76 -6.44 -1.21
C ARG A 103 13.17 -6.19 -1.69
N LYS A 104 13.73 -5.07 -1.23
CA LYS A 104 15.13 -4.68 -1.43
C LYS A 104 15.90 -4.71 -0.09
N GLY A 105 15.17 -4.67 1.02
CA GLY A 105 15.65 -4.62 2.39
C GLY A 105 14.52 -4.83 3.39
N GLY A 106 14.62 -4.27 4.58
CA GLY A 106 13.64 -4.47 5.67
C GLY A 106 12.38 -3.62 5.58
N LEU A 107 12.44 -2.44 4.98
CA LEU A 107 11.33 -1.50 4.78
C LEU A 107 11.31 -1.03 3.33
N GLY A 108 10.17 -0.49 2.88
CA GLY A 108 10.03 0.03 1.52
C GLY A 108 9.75 -1.06 0.49
N GLY A 109 9.00 -2.08 0.87
CA GLY A 109 8.51 -3.09 -0.07
C GLY A 109 7.56 -2.47 -1.11
N ASP A 110 7.65 -2.91 -2.36
CA ASP A 110 6.77 -2.48 -3.45
C ASP A 110 5.70 -3.55 -3.71
N PRO A 111 4.42 -3.28 -3.40
CA PRO A 111 3.38 -4.28 -3.56
C PRO A 111 2.98 -4.45 -5.02
N MET A 112 2.65 -5.67 -5.36
CA MET A 112 2.11 -6.06 -6.65
C MET A 112 0.83 -6.86 -6.44
N MET A 113 -0.21 -6.57 -7.23
CA MET A 113 -1.45 -7.31 -7.26
C MET A 113 -1.53 -8.11 -8.57
N ARG A 114 -1.70 -9.43 -8.48
CA ARG A 114 -1.77 -10.33 -9.64
C ARG A 114 -0.56 -10.19 -10.59
N GLY A 115 0.66 -9.93 -10.03
CA GLY A 115 1.88 -9.71 -10.81
C GLY A 115 2.04 -8.31 -11.40
N MET A 116 1.12 -7.40 -11.14
CA MET A 116 1.13 -6.02 -11.62
C MET A 116 1.41 -5.04 -10.48
N GLY A 117 2.49 -4.28 -10.56
CA GLY A 117 2.91 -3.30 -9.55
C GLY A 117 3.24 -1.95 -10.15
N GLY A 118 3.76 -1.04 -9.31
CA GLY A 118 4.04 0.32 -9.71
C GLY A 118 2.77 1.12 -9.93
N SER A 119 2.77 1.98 -10.92
CA SER A 119 1.62 2.84 -11.28
C SER A 119 0.45 2.07 -11.94
N ARG A 120 0.58 0.76 -12.16
CA ARG A 120 -0.55 -0.10 -12.54
C ARG A 120 -1.59 -0.23 -11.43
N MET A 121 -1.16 0.00 -10.19
CA MET A 121 -2.02 0.01 -9.02
C MET A 121 -2.07 1.42 -8.43
N VAL A 122 -3.27 1.98 -8.34
CA VAL A 122 -3.49 3.27 -7.68
C VAL A 122 -3.43 3.09 -6.17
N MET A 123 -2.63 3.91 -5.49
CA MET A 123 -2.62 4.01 -4.04
C MET A 123 -3.08 5.41 -3.61
N ASP A 124 -4.18 5.45 -2.88
CA ASP A 124 -4.75 6.66 -2.29
C ASP A 124 -4.52 6.65 -0.77
N MET A 125 -4.00 7.71 -0.22
CA MET A 125 -3.85 7.90 1.22
C MET A 125 -4.74 9.02 1.71
N ASN A 126 -5.88 8.67 2.31
CA ASN A 126 -6.86 9.60 2.88
C ASN A 126 -7.35 10.68 1.88
N GLY A 127 -7.58 10.28 0.63
CA GLY A 127 -8.06 11.15 -0.45
C GLY A 127 -6.95 11.81 -1.29
N GLY A 128 -5.68 11.50 -1.01
CA GLY A 128 -4.54 11.99 -1.76
C GLY A 128 -3.77 10.90 -2.50
N MET A 129 -3.50 11.10 -3.78
CA MET A 129 -2.60 10.22 -4.55
C MET A 129 -1.17 10.73 -4.44
N MET A 130 -0.25 9.89 -4.03
CA MET A 130 1.17 10.23 -3.97
C MET A 130 2.05 9.16 -4.62
N SER A 131 3.26 9.54 -4.98
CA SER A 131 4.30 8.63 -5.47
C SER A 131 5.59 8.88 -4.70
N GLY A 132 6.42 7.86 -4.55
CA GLY A 132 7.75 7.99 -3.93
C GLY A 132 8.72 8.83 -4.77
N GLY A 133 9.81 9.28 -4.17
CA GLY A 133 10.84 10.12 -4.81
C GLY A 133 11.82 9.34 -5.69
N CYS A 134 12.25 8.15 -5.27
CA CYS A 134 13.36 7.44 -5.88
C CYS A 134 13.10 6.88 -7.29
N PRO A 135 13.97 7.15 -8.30
CA PRO A 135 13.88 6.56 -9.65
C PRO A 135 13.92 5.03 -9.70
N ASN A 136 14.41 4.38 -8.67
CA ASN A 136 14.46 2.92 -8.55
C ASN A 136 13.44 2.37 -7.55
N ARG A 137 12.42 3.18 -7.19
CA ARG A 137 11.34 2.82 -6.26
C ARG A 137 11.88 2.22 -4.95
N MET A 138 12.83 2.89 -4.34
CA MET A 138 13.32 2.53 -3.00
C MET A 138 12.36 2.97 -1.91
N ASP A 139 11.53 3.96 -2.19
CA ASP A 139 10.50 4.53 -1.32
C ASP A 139 9.11 4.57 -1.99
N PRO A 140 8.53 3.41 -2.42
CA PRO A 140 7.18 3.41 -2.97
C PRO A 140 6.17 3.99 -1.96
N THR A 141 5.00 4.39 -2.42
CA THR A 141 3.91 4.98 -1.60
C THR A 141 3.66 4.22 -0.30
N SER A 142 3.68 2.88 -0.38
CA SER A 142 3.50 1.97 0.75
C SER A 142 4.52 2.15 1.89
N THR A 143 5.70 2.72 1.60
CA THR A 143 6.73 3.01 2.61
C THR A 143 6.28 4.06 3.62
N TYR A 144 5.45 5.02 3.18
CA TYR A 144 4.95 6.11 4.01
C TYR A 144 3.67 5.75 4.78
N ALA A 145 3.06 4.61 4.50
CA ALA A 145 1.89 4.11 5.21
C ALA A 145 2.30 3.25 6.42
N PHE A 146 1.99 3.70 7.65
CA PHE A 146 1.98 2.85 8.83
C PHE A 146 0.55 2.31 8.98
N PRO A 147 0.28 1.02 8.74
CA PRO A 147 -1.09 0.52 8.58
C PRO A 147 -2.03 0.85 9.73
N GLU A 148 -1.56 0.74 10.98
CA GLU A 148 -2.39 0.94 12.17
C GLU A 148 -2.87 2.40 12.37
N THR A 149 -2.35 3.37 11.58
CA THR A 149 -2.85 4.76 11.61
C THR A 149 -4.09 4.99 10.77
N PHE A 150 -4.53 3.98 10.05
CA PHE A 150 -5.74 4.00 9.22
C PHE A 150 -6.83 3.16 9.86
N SER A 151 -8.06 3.60 9.72
CA SER A 151 -9.23 2.88 10.24
C SER A 151 -9.64 1.77 9.28
N ARG A 152 -9.36 1.96 7.98
CA ARG A 152 -9.76 1.03 6.93
C ARG A 152 -8.78 1.04 5.76
N ILE A 153 -8.56 -0.13 5.17
CA ILE A 153 -7.90 -0.27 3.88
C ILE A 153 -8.86 -0.96 2.93
N ILE A 154 -9.16 -0.30 1.80
CA ILE A 154 -10.04 -0.81 0.76
C ILE A 154 -9.18 -1.21 -0.43
N VAL A 155 -9.45 -2.39 -0.98
CA VAL A 155 -8.78 -2.91 -2.18
C VAL A 155 -9.83 -3.22 -3.23
N ASN A 156 -9.76 -2.53 -4.37
CA ASN A 156 -10.54 -2.88 -5.55
C ASN A 156 -9.64 -3.68 -6.51
N LYS A 157 -10.04 -4.89 -6.85
CA LYS A 157 -9.26 -5.83 -7.67
C LYS A 157 -9.63 -5.70 -9.13
N GLY A 158 -8.63 -5.50 -9.99
CA GLY A 158 -8.82 -5.31 -11.43
C GLY A 158 -9.41 -3.94 -11.82
N PRO A 159 -9.66 -3.70 -13.10
CA PRO A 159 -10.22 -2.45 -13.62
C PRO A 159 -11.75 -2.39 -13.43
N GLN A 160 -12.22 -2.50 -12.18
CA GLN A 160 -13.65 -2.59 -11.79
C GLN A 160 -14.13 -1.37 -11.00
N SER A 161 -13.33 -0.30 -11.01
CA SER A 161 -13.68 1.03 -10.52
C SER A 161 -12.85 2.07 -11.27
N VAL A 162 -13.45 3.22 -11.56
CA VAL A 162 -12.82 4.35 -12.25
C VAL A 162 -12.73 5.60 -11.35
N ARG A 163 -13.23 5.51 -10.12
CA ARG A 163 -13.32 6.63 -9.17
C ARG A 163 -11.95 7.16 -8.73
N TYR A 164 -10.96 6.28 -8.58
CA TYR A 164 -9.66 6.63 -8.01
C TYR A 164 -8.54 6.83 -9.03
N GLY A 165 -8.84 6.77 -10.32
CA GLY A 165 -7.89 6.90 -11.41
C GLY A 165 -7.93 5.73 -12.39
N ALA A 166 -7.15 5.80 -13.46
CA ALA A 166 -6.95 4.72 -14.42
C ALA A 166 -6.18 3.56 -13.76
N SER A 167 -6.88 2.54 -13.31
CA SER A 167 -6.39 1.50 -12.42
C SER A 167 -6.29 0.17 -13.18
N VAL A 168 -5.14 -0.09 -13.82
CA VAL A 168 -4.91 -1.30 -14.65
C VAL A 168 -4.96 -2.57 -13.81
N ALA A 169 -4.34 -2.57 -12.64
CA ALA A 169 -4.33 -3.71 -11.72
C ALA A 169 -5.43 -3.64 -10.66
N GLY A 170 -5.85 -2.42 -10.32
CA GLY A 170 -6.78 -2.14 -9.23
C GLY A 170 -6.33 -0.96 -8.37
N SER A 171 -7.03 -0.70 -7.26
CA SER A 171 -6.71 0.40 -6.36
C SER A 171 -6.67 -0.05 -4.90
N VAL A 172 -5.84 0.65 -4.11
CA VAL A 172 -5.72 0.48 -2.66
C VAL A 172 -5.93 1.84 -2.01
N ILE A 173 -6.92 1.94 -1.15
CA ILE A 173 -7.29 3.17 -0.46
C ILE A 173 -7.04 2.98 1.04
N PHE A 174 -6.16 3.81 1.59
CA PHE A 174 -5.89 3.90 3.02
C PHE A 174 -6.73 5.03 3.60
N GLU A 175 -7.69 4.72 4.44
CA GLU A 175 -8.69 5.66 4.91
C GLU A 175 -8.62 5.84 6.42
N ARG A 176 -8.66 7.11 6.88
CA ARG A 176 -8.86 7.49 8.27
C ARG A 176 -10.31 7.91 8.47
N GLU A 177 -10.94 7.36 9.48
CA GLU A 177 -12.28 7.76 9.87
C GLU A 177 -12.27 9.16 10.48
N THR A 178 -13.29 9.96 10.14
CA THR A 178 -13.51 11.29 10.70
C THR A 178 -13.92 11.17 12.17
N GLU A 179 -13.28 11.93 13.04
CA GLU A 179 -13.66 11.99 14.44
C GLU A 179 -14.94 12.80 14.61
N ARG A 180 -15.90 12.26 15.38
CA ARG A 180 -17.10 12.96 15.80
C ARG A 180 -17.33 12.70 17.28
N PHE A 181 -17.58 13.78 18.05
CA PHE A 181 -17.82 13.74 19.49
C PHE A 181 -19.24 14.18 19.78
N GLU A 182 -19.97 13.42 20.57
CA GLU A 182 -21.32 13.76 21.03
C GLU A 182 -21.29 14.75 22.21
N LYS A 183 -20.16 14.82 22.92
CA LYS A 183 -19.88 15.72 24.06
C LYS A 183 -18.36 15.98 24.10
N PRO A 184 -17.93 17.07 24.78
CA PRO A 184 -16.49 17.30 24.98
C PRO A 184 -15.81 16.07 25.59
N GLY A 185 -14.68 15.67 25.01
CA GLY A 185 -13.97 14.49 25.44
C GLY A 185 -12.63 14.28 24.75
N VAL A 186 -11.94 13.24 25.21
CA VAL A 186 -10.67 12.76 24.66
C VAL A 186 -10.79 11.26 24.47
N ARG A 187 -10.30 10.77 23.35
CA ARG A 187 -10.16 9.33 23.09
C ARG A 187 -8.89 9.05 22.30
N GLY A 188 -8.41 7.85 22.39
CA GLY A 188 -7.21 7.51 21.65
C GLY A 188 -6.74 6.08 21.84
N SER A 189 -5.57 5.81 21.28
CA SER A 189 -4.89 4.54 21.43
C SER A 189 -3.38 4.72 21.51
N VAL A 190 -2.73 3.84 22.25
CA VAL A 190 -1.28 3.72 22.26
C VAL A 190 -0.90 2.27 22.06
N SER A 191 0.14 2.01 21.29
CA SER A 191 0.68 0.67 21.15
C SER A 191 2.19 0.67 21.08
N VAL A 192 2.81 -0.40 21.62
CA VAL A 192 4.25 -0.64 21.54
C VAL A 192 4.46 -2.09 21.16
N LEU A 193 5.30 -2.30 20.14
CA LEU A 193 5.73 -3.61 19.70
C LEU A 193 7.25 -3.72 19.80
N GLY A 194 7.73 -4.76 20.46
CA GLY A 194 9.13 -5.18 20.48
C GLY A 194 9.28 -6.53 19.79
N ALA A 195 10.32 -6.71 18.96
CA ALA A 195 10.56 -7.98 18.29
C ALA A 195 12.08 -8.28 18.12
N SER A 196 12.36 -9.48 17.63
CA SER A 196 13.70 -9.89 17.22
C SER A 196 14.34 -8.84 16.30
N ASN A 197 15.67 -8.87 16.15
CA ASN A 197 16.44 -7.91 15.38
C ASN A 197 16.32 -6.46 15.89
N HIS A 198 16.04 -6.28 17.21
CA HIS A 198 15.85 -4.99 17.87
C HIS A 198 14.74 -4.16 17.20
N ARG A 199 13.71 -4.80 16.67
CA ARG A 199 12.55 -4.07 16.14
C ARG A 199 11.76 -3.46 17.30
N LEU A 200 11.44 -2.17 17.14
CA LEU A 200 10.58 -1.41 18.03
C LEU A 200 9.64 -0.57 17.17
N ASP A 201 8.33 -0.81 17.32
CA ASP A 201 7.31 0.03 16.74
C ASP A 201 6.49 0.70 17.85
N GLU A 202 6.20 1.96 17.69
CA GLU A 202 5.43 2.79 18.64
C GLU A 202 4.34 3.51 17.86
N LEU A 203 3.13 3.55 18.41
CA LEU A 203 1.99 4.32 17.91
C LEU A 203 1.35 5.04 19.08
N THR A 204 1.09 6.34 18.90
CA THR A 204 0.21 7.16 19.74
C THR A 204 -0.78 7.86 18.84
N ASP A 205 -2.07 7.70 19.08
CA ASP A 205 -3.16 8.32 18.35
C ASP A 205 -4.16 8.88 19.36
N VAL A 206 -4.30 10.20 19.40
CA VAL A 206 -5.13 10.90 20.38
C VAL A 206 -5.96 11.96 19.68
N ALA A 207 -7.26 11.92 19.90
CA ALA A 207 -8.22 12.91 19.46
C ALA A 207 -8.92 13.55 20.64
N ALA A 208 -9.06 14.86 20.61
CA ALA A 208 -9.84 15.65 21.56
C ALA A 208 -10.81 16.55 20.80
N GLY A 209 -12.06 16.66 21.26
CA GLY A 209 -13.05 17.45 20.55
C GLY A 209 -14.36 17.61 21.30
N ASP A 210 -15.28 18.22 20.60
CA ASP A 210 -16.68 18.39 21.00
C ASP A 210 -17.64 18.19 19.81
N THR A 211 -18.91 18.57 19.95
CA THR A 211 -19.92 18.40 18.91
C THR A 211 -19.67 19.23 17.65
N LYS A 212 -18.74 20.19 17.67
CA LYS A 212 -18.49 21.13 16.55
C LYS A 212 -17.15 20.90 15.86
N GLY A 213 -16.24 20.13 16.49
CA GLY A 213 -14.95 19.87 15.88
C GLY A 213 -14.00 19.12 16.78
N TYR A 214 -12.83 18.84 16.25
CA TYR A 214 -11.80 18.05 16.93
C TYR A 214 -10.39 18.44 16.48
N ALA A 215 -9.43 18.09 17.33
CA ALA A 215 -8.02 18.01 16.98
C ALA A 215 -7.53 16.59 17.25
N ARG A 216 -6.71 16.05 16.35
CA ARG A 216 -6.13 14.71 16.47
C ARG A 216 -4.64 14.75 16.18
N ILE A 217 -3.85 14.05 16.96
CA ILE A 217 -2.41 13.88 16.78
C ILE A 217 -2.12 12.39 16.71
N ILE A 218 -1.43 11.98 15.62
CA ILE A 218 -0.96 10.62 15.43
C ILE A 218 0.56 10.64 15.31
N GLN A 219 1.25 9.93 16.20
CA GLN A 219 2.68 9.76 16.17
C GLN A 219 3.02 8.29 15.94
N THR A 220 3.96 8.01 15.03
CA THR A 220 4.49 6.66 14.83
C THR A 220 6.00 6.65 14.83
N ARG A 221 6.56 5.53 15.26
CA ARG A 221 7.96 5.21 15.11
C ARG A 221 8.11 3.74 14.77
N SER A 222 8.97 3.42 13.82
CA SER A 222 9.40 2.06 13.50
C SER A 222 10.90 2.03 13.35
N TYR A 223 11.55 1.04 13.97
CA TYR A 223 12.99 0.85 13.90
C TYR A 223 13.30 -0.63 13.93
N ALA A 224 14.26 -1.08 13.11
CA ALA A 224 14.86 -2.40 13.22
C ALA A 224 16.33 -2.39 12.78
N ARG A 225 17.13 -3.32 13.31
CA ARG A 225 18.46 -3.62 12.79
C ARG A 225 18.38 -4.63 11.65
N ASP A 226 19.53 -4.86 11.02
CA ASP A 226 19.67 -5.91 10.01
C ASP A 226 19.21 -7.25 10.58
N TYR A 227 18.32 -7.96 9.86
CA TYR A 227 17.83 -9.27 10.29
C TYR A 227 18.77 -10.38 9.84
N ALA A 228 18.66 -11.54 10.51
CA ALA A 228 19.26 -12.78 10.08
C ALA A 228 18.20 -13.70 9.48
N ASP A 229 18.54 -14.42 8.41
CA ASP A 229 17.71 -15.48 7.84
C ASP A 229 17.76 -16.77 8.67
N GLY A 230 17.10 -17.84 8.23
CA GLY A 230 17.05 -19.11 8.94
C GLY A 230 18.40 -19.82 9.07
N ASN A 231 19.37 -19.50 8.24
CA ASN A 231 20.75 -20.01 8.33
C ASN A 231 21.67 -19.11 9.15
N GLY A 232 21.16 -17.99 9.67
CA GLY A 232 21.95 -17.01 10.41
C GLY A 232 22.70 -16.02 9.50
N HIS A 233 22.51 -16.06 8.18
CA HIS A 233 23.05 -15.06 7.26
C HIS A 233 22.37 -13.71 7.51
N ARG A 234 23.20 -12.67 7.76
CA ARG A 234 22.74 -11.33 8.08
C ARG A 234 22.50 -10.54 6.81
N ILE A 235 21.26 -10.11 6.61
CA ILE A 235 20.83 -9.32 5.47
C ILE A 235 20.94 -7.82 5.80
N HIS A 236 21.53 -7.03 4.91
CA HIS A 236 21.64 -5.58 5.03
C HIS A 236 20.28 -4.91 4.84
N SER A 237 19.52 -4.76 5.92
CA SER A 237 18.06 -4.54 5.90
C SER A 237 17.54 -3.62 7.01
N GLY A 238 18.40 -3.06 7.84
CA GLY A 238 18.00 -2.18 8.93
C GLY A 238 17.24 -0.94 8.41
N TYR A 239 16.35 -0.39 9.24
CA TYR A 239 15.58 0.79 8.90
C TYR A 239 15.20 1.59 10.14
N GLY A 240 14.81 2.85 9.91
CA GLY A 240 14.19 3.71 10.88
C GLY A 240 13.21 4.66 10.21
N ARG A 241 12.02 4.82 10.79
CA ARG A 241 11.02 5.79 10.35
C ARG A 241 10.31 6.35 11.56
N HIS A 242 9.98 7.63 11.51
CA HIS A 242 9.06 8.28 12.44
C HIS A 242 8.15 9.23 11.68
N SER A 243 6.90 9.35 12.11
CA SER A 243 5.96 10.30 11.53
C SER A 243 5.12 10.97 12.60
N LEU A 244 4.66 12.19 12.27
CA LEU A 244 3.71 12.97 13.04
C LEU A 244 2.64 13.46 12.09
N THR A 245 1.38 13.12 12.36
CA THR A 245 0.21 13.64 11.67
C THR A 245 -0.59 14.50 12.65
N SER A 246 -0.92 15.72 12.25
CA SER A 246 -1.76 16.65 13.00
C SER A 246 -3.00 16.94 12.18
N ILE A 247 -4.17 16.80 12.77
CA ILE A 247 -5.47 16.96 12.08
C ILE A 247 -6.32 17.92 12.91
N VAL A 248 -6.97 18.87 12.24
CA VAL A 248 -8.03 19.71 12.80
C VAL A 248 -9.26 19.56 11.92
N GLY A 249 -10.37 19.15 12.52
CA GLY A 249 -11.65 18.96 11.84
C GLY A 249 -12.76 19.80 12.44
N LEU A 250 -13.57 20.41 11.59
CA LEU A 250 -14.79 21.10 11.96
C LEU A 250 -15.98 20.24 11.51
N THR A 251 -16.87 19.94 12.44
CA THR A 251 -18.07 19.12 12.26
C THR A 251 -19.29 19.86 12.83
N PRO A 252 -19.64 21.05 12.29
CA PRO A 252 -20.68 21.92 12.85
C PRO A 252 -22.06 21.29 12.91
N ASP A 253 -22.31 20.33 12.03
CA ASP A 253 -23.51 19.51 11.94
C ASP A 253 -23.15 18.09 11.43
N PRO A 254 -24.09 17.11 11.48
CA PRO A 254 -23.82 15.73 11.03
C PRO A 254 -23.40 15.60 9.56
N ASP A 255 -23.81 16.55 8.72
CA ASP A 255 -23.64 16.51 7.26
C ASP A 255 -22.39 17.23 6.77
N THR A 256 -21.74 18.02 7.62
CA THR A 256 -20.59 18.84 7.23
C THR A 256 -19.31 18.35 7.88
N LEU A 257 -18.26 18.26 7.08
CA LEU A 257 -16.88 18.10 7.49
C LEU A 257 -16.00 19.10 6.76
N PHE A 258 -15.17 19.81 7.50
CA PHE A 258 -14.00 20.50 6.98
C PHE A 258 -12.79 20.07 7.79
N GLU A 259 -11.83 19.42 7.16
CA GLU A 259 -10.65 18.87 7.81
C GLU A 259 -9.38 19.40 7.15
N VAL A 260 -8.42 19.81 7.95
CA VAL A 260 -7.06 20.14 7.52
C VAL A 260 -6.10 19.20 8.22
N SER A 261 -5.21 18.58 7.49
CA SER A 261 -4.18 17.71 8.04
C SER A 261 -2.79 18.11 7.56
N TYR A 262 -1.80 17.95 8.45
CA TYR A 262 -0.39 18.05 8.14
C TYR A 262 0.30 16.77 8.60
N ASP A 263 1.04 16.15 7.70
CA ASP A 263 1.76 14.89 7.91
C ASP A 263 3.24 15.11 7.64
N ARG A 264 4.09 14.76 8.59
CA ARG A 264 5.53 14.82 8.48
C ARG A 264 6.14 13.47 8.78
N SER A 265 6.85 12.90 7.83
CA SER A 265 7.56 11.62 7.94
C SER A 265 9.04 11.78 7.66
N ARG A 266 9.88 11.09 8.42
CA ARG A 266 11.33 11.05 8.26
C ARG A 266 11.79 9.60 8.38
N GLY A 267 12.66 9.17 7.47
CA GLY A 267 13.10 7.79 7.48
C GLY A 267 14.43 7.54 6.78
N TRP A 268 14.91 6.32 6.94
CA TRP A 268 16.05 5.75 6.26
C TRP A 268 15.89 4.22 6.17
N ALA A 269 16.49 3.62 5.17
CA ALA A 269 16.52 2.17 5.02
C ALA A 269 17.80 1.68 4.34
N LYS A 270 18.26 0.52 4.79
CA LYS A 270 19.34 -0.23 4.17
C LYS A 270 18.77 -1.21 3.16
N TYR A 271 19.45 -1.37 2.04
CA TYR A 271 19.02 -2.25 0.96
C TYR A 271 20.09 -3.31 0.65
N ALA A 272 19.70 -4.57 0.71
CA ALA A 272 20.56 -5.68 0.32
C ALA A 272 20.76 -5.73 -1.22
N HIS A 273 19.87 -5.11 -1.99
CA HIS A 273 19.99 -4.97 -3.44
C HIS A 273 20.56 -3.59 -3.82
N GLY A 274 21.40 -3.58 -4.86
CA GLY A 274 21.91 -2.32 -5.44
C GLY A 274 23.14 -1.78 -4.71
N MET A 275 23.62 -0.61 -5.16
CA MET A 275 24.88 -0.02 -4.74
C MET A 275 24.74 1.06 -3.68
N MET A 276 23.53 1.48 -3.35
CA MET A 276 23.22 2.58 -2.44
C MET A 276 22.12 2.19 -1.45
N ASP A 277 22.08 2.88 -0.32
CA ASP A 277 21.03 2.81 0.69
C ASP A 277 20.19 4.10 0.64
N GLY A 278 18.94 4.06 1.08
CA GLY A 278 18.14 5.25 1.33
C GLY A 278 18.55 5.86 2.67
N SER A 279 19.50 6.79 2.64
CA SER A 279 19.98 7.44 3.87
C SER A 279 19.00 8.49 4.41
N GLN A 280 18.09 8.97 3.56
CA GLN A 280 16.99 9.85 3.90
C GLN A 280 15.83 9.60 2.96
N PHE A 281 14.60 9.47 3.47
CA PHE A 281 13.37 9.65 2.74
C PHE A 281 12.38 10.39 3.63
N ASP A 282 12.30 11.66 3.35
CA ASP A 282 11.52 12.64 4.10
C ASP A 282 10.29 13.03 3.30
N ARG A 283 9.15 13.12 3.97
CA ARG A 283 7.90 13.58 3.38
C ARG A 283 7.27 14.62 4.29
N ASP A 284 6.84 15.71 3.67
CA ASP A 284 5.95 16.70 4.26
C ASP A 284 4.68 16.77 3.39
N SER A 285 3.51 16.68 4.00
CA SER A 285 2.23 16.67 3.31
C SER A 285 1.23 17.57 4.00
N CYS A 286 0.48 18.33 3.21
CA CYS A 286 -0.68 19.10 3.68
C CYS A 286 -1.90 18.66 2.89
N ALA A 287 -3.00 18.37 3.57
CA ALA A 287 -4.26 18.03 2.90
C ALA A 287 -5.44 18.78 3.49
N VAL A 288 -6.41 19.04 2.62
CA VAL A 288 -7.72 19.62 2.97
C VAL A 288 -8.80 18.71 2.46
N LYS A 289 -9.74 18.36 3.31
CA LYS A 289 -10.92 17.56 2.98
C LYS A 289 -12.18 18.34 3.35
N PHE A 290 -13.08 18.47 2.40
CA PHE A 290 -14.41 19.03 2.63
C PHE A 290 -15.47 18.03 2.19
N GLU A 291 -16.44 17.76 3.05
CA GLU A 291 -17.59 16.92 2.74
C GLU A 291 -18.87 17.65 3.14
N ARG A 292 -19.89 17.57 2.29
CA ARG A 292 -21.24 18.00 2.59
C ARG A 292 -22.22 16.94 2.11
N ALA A 293 -22.93 16.33 3.05
CA ALA A 293 -23.99 15.37 2.76
C ALA A 293 -25.35 16.06 2.59
N HIS A 294 -26.32 15.34 2.01
CA HIS A 294 -27.72 15.73 1.85
C HIS A 294 -27.93 17.12 1.26
N LEU A 295 -27.13 17.49 0.23
CA LEU A 295 -27.21 18.78 -0.44
C LEU A 295 -28.57 19.01 -1.13
N SER A 296 -29.17 17.93 -1.64
CA SER A 296 -30.52 17.94 -2.24
C SER A 296 -31.10 16.52 -2.20
N PRO A 297 -32.38 16.32 -2.57
CA PRO A 297 -32.94 14.97 -2.69
C PRO A 297 -32.18 14.04 -3.67
N VAL A 298 -31.42 14.61 -4.60
CA VAL A 298 -30.64 13.87 -5.61
C VAL A 298 -29.14 13.86 -5.27
N VAL A 299 -28.60 14.97 -4.75
CA VAL A 299 -27.18 15.07 -4.40
C VAL A 299 -26.99 14.60 -2.97
N GLU A 300 -26.58 13.34 -2.82
CA GLU A 300 -26.39 12.69 -1.52
C GLU A 300 -25.15 13.23 -0.79
N LYS A 301 -24.05 13.42 -1.51
CA LYS A 301 -22.81 13.94 -0.94
C LYS A 301 -21.96 14.67 -1.98
N PHE A 302 -21.33 15.74 -1.55
CA PHE A 302 -20.20 16.38 -2.23
C PHE A 302 -18.93 16.16 -1.43
N THR A 303 -17.84 15.81 -2.10
CA THR A 303 -16.52 15.65 -1.50
C THR A 303 -15.50 16.45 -2.31
N LEU A 304 -14.67 17.23 -1.63
CA LEU A 304 -13.51 17.90 -2.19
C LEU A 304 -12.28 17.53 -1.39
N ASN A 305 -11.27 16.97 -2.04
CA ASN A 305 -9.96 16.69 -1.47
C ASN A 305 -8.91 17.52 -2.20
N PHE A 306 -8.01 18.13 -1.44
CA PHE A 306 -6.79 18.75 -1.91
C PHE A 306 -5.62 18.13 -1.14
N ASN A 307 -4.53 17.83 -1.82
CA ASN A 307 -3.27 17.42 -1.19
C ASN A 307 -2.07 18.07 -1.85
N ASN A 308 -1.06 18.34 -1.03
CA ASN A 308 0.27 18.75 -1.44
C ASN A 308 1.28 17.84 -0.72
N ASP A 309 2.13 17.17 -1.47
CA ASP A 309 3.18 16.29 -0.96
C ASP A 309 4.54 16.75 -1.48
N THR A 310 5.48 16.91 -0.57
CA THR A 310 6.90 17.16 -0.89
C THR A 310 7.72 16.00 -0.34
N ILE A 311 8.49 15.36 -1.21
CA ILE A 311 9.40 14.26 -0.86
C ILE A 311 10.83 14.69 -1.14
N ASP A 312 11.71 14.48 -0.16
CA ASP A 312 13.15 14.66 -0.26
C ASP A 312 13.83 13.32 0.07
N HIS A 313 14.42 12.69 -0.95
CA HIS A 313 15.01 11.36 -0.84
C HIS A 313 16.49 11.40 -1.21
N ILE A 314 17.35 10.90 -0.30
CA ILE A 314 18.79 10.76 -0.53
C ILE A 314 19.16 9.29 -0.55
N MET A 315 19.78 8.89 -1.66
CA MET A 315 20.42 7.58 -1.80
C MET A 315 21.92 7.77 -1.82
N ASP A 316 22.63 7.02 -0.97
CA ASP A 316 24.08 7.08 -0.97
C ASP A 316 24.75 5.74 -0.63
N ASN A 317 26.05 5.66 -0.92
CA ASN A 317 26.87 4.49 -0.59
C ASN A 317 27.93 4.79 0.48
N TYR A 318 27.73 5.83 1.31
CA TYR A 318 28.69 6.24 2.33
C TYR A 318 28.10 6.40 3.73
N THR A 319 26.79 6.52 3.88
CA THR A 319 26.16 6.68 5.20
C THR A 319 26.13 5.37 5.97
N PHE A 320 25.69 4.29 5.32
CA PHE A 320 25.61 2.95 5.90
C PHE A 320 26.62 1.94 5.32
N ARG A 321 27.43 2.36 4.33
CA ARG A 321 28.46 1.56 3.67
C ARG A 321 29.80 2.32 3.76
N PRO A 322 30.76 1.89 4.59
CA PRO A 322 32.03 2.59 4.68
C PRO A 322 32.79 2.55 3.36
N GLY A 323 33.53 3.63 3.04
CA GLY A 323 34.37 3.71 1.85
C GLY A 323 33.72 4.27 0.59
N GLY A 324 32.39 4.39 0.53
CA GLY A 324 31.71 5.03 -0.59
C GLY A 324 31.78 6.55 -0.55
N MET A 325 31.47 7.20 -1.68
CA MET A 325 31.49 8.66 -1.82
C MET A 325 30.38 9.21 -2.69
N MET A 326 29.59 8.36 -3.32
CA MET A 326 28.56 8.73 -4.30
C MET A 326 27.17 8.71 -3.69
N GLY A 327 26.32 9.63 -4.16
CA GLY A 327 24.90 9.68 -3.79
C GLY A 327 24.09 10.39 -4.86
N THR A 328 22.80 10.31 -4.71
CA THR A 328 21.80 11.03 -5.49
C THR A 328 20.76 11.58 -4.53
N GLU A 329 20.44 12.85 -4.64
CA GLU A 329 19.37 13.52 -3.93
C GLU A 329 18.24 13.80 -4.93
N VAL A 330 17.01 13.42 -4.58
CA VAL A 330 15.83 13.66 -5.43
C VAL A 330 14.77 14.40 -4.62
N LYS A 331 14.08 15.32 -5.29
CA LYS A 331 12.90 16.00 -4.78
C LYS A 331 11.73 15.73 -5.68
N ARG A 332 10.57 15.53 -5.09
CA ARG A 332 9.32 15.38 -5.81
C ARG A 332 8.25 16.20 -5.13
N GLU A 333 7.61 17.08 -5.90
CA GLU A 333 6.52 17.92 -5.44
C GLU A 333 5.25 17.52 -6.18
N GLN A 334 4.19 17.21 -5.43
CA GLN A 334 2.94 16.73 -5.98
C GLN A 334 1.77 17.53 -5.43
N TYR A 335 0.86 17.94 -6.31
CA TYR A 335 -0.40 18.59 -5.97
C TYR A 335 -1.53 17.75 -6.55
N GLY A 336 -2.57 17.52 -5.76
CA GLY A 336 -3.76 16.80 -6.18
C GLY A 336 -5.04 17.54 -5.76
N VAL A 337 -6.03 17.54 -6.64
CA VAL A 337 -7.39 17.97 -6.34
C VAL A 337 -8.34 16.92 -6.87
N ARG A 338 -9.27 16.46 -6.04
CA ARG A 338 -10.41 15.63 -6.46
C ARG A 338 -11.69 16.23 -5.96
N ALA A 339 -12.66 16.46 -6.86
CA ALA A 339 -14.01 16.86 -6.52
C ALA A 339 -15.00 15.81 -7.06
N ALA A 340 -15.92 15.37 -6.22
CA ALA A 340 -16.90 14.35 -6.59
C ALA A 340 -18.28 14.62 -5.97
N PHE A 341 -19.32 14.28 -6.72
CA PHE A 341 -20.69 14.21 -6.28
C PHE A 341 -21.16 12.77 -6.26
N ASP A 342 -21.69 12.32 -5.14
CA ASP A 342 -22.46 11.10 -5.02
C ASP A 342 -23.94 11.45 -5.18
N LEU A 343 -24.62 10.78 -6.12
CA LEU A 343 -25.97 11.08 -6.55
C LEU A 343 -26.87 9.87 -6.28
N ARG A 344 -28.08 10.12 -5.78
CA ARG A 344 -29.13 9.11 -5.58
C ARG A 344 -30.40 9.53 -6.29
N PHE A 345 -30.69 8.92 -7.42
CA PHE A 345 -31.87 9.21 -8.21
C PHE A 345 -33.13 8.49 -7.71
N SER A 346 -32.93 7.33 -7.09
CA SER A 346 -33.98 6.52 -6.46
C SER A 346 -33.34 5.52 -5.45
N PRO A 347 -34.16 4.81 -4.64
CA PRO A 347 -33.61 3.75 -3.76
C PRO A 347 -32.85 2.65 -4.50
N ARG A 348 -33.03 2.52 -5.81
CA ARG A 348 -32.40 1.50 -6.67
C ARG A 348 -31.39 2.05 -7.67
N THR A 349 -31.12 3.36 -7.67
CA THR A 349 -30.29 3.98 -8.71
C THR A 349 -29.42 5.06 -8.12
N SER A 350 -28.11 4.89 -8.21
CA SER A 350 -27.12 5.87 -7.78
C SER A 350 -26.03 6.09 -8.84
N ALA A 351 -25.33 7.21 -8.72
CA ALA A 351 -24.15 7.50 -9.53
C ALA A 351 -23.13 8.28 -8.72
N ALA A 352 -21.87 8.23 -9.17
CA ALA A 352 -20.83 9.13 -8.72
C ALA A 352 -20.20 9.79 -9.93
N VAL A 353 -20.03 11.11 -9.89
CA VAL A 353 -19.38 11.89 -10.95
C VAL A 353 -18.32 12.79 -10.34
N GLY A 354 -17.17 12.90 -10.97
CA GLY A 354 -16.10 13.72 -10.41
C GLY A 354 -14.98 14.01 -11.39
N ILE A 355 -14.09 14.87 -10.92
CA ILE A 355 -12.89 15.29 -11.63
C ILE A 355 -11.66 15.11 -10.74
N ASP A 356 -10.52 14.85 -11.38
CA ASP A 356 -9.19 14.81 -10.76
C ASP A 356 -8.25 15.74 -11.50
N LEU A 357 -7.47 16.52 -10.75
CA LEU A 357 -6.36 17.31 -11.25
C LEU A 357 -5.10 16.89 -10.49
N ARG A 358 -4.00 16.68 -11.19
CA ARG A 358 -2.73 16.36 -10.57
C ARG A 358 -1.57 17.06 -11.28
N ARG A 359 -0.65 17.59 -10.49
CA ARG A 359 0.66 18.02 -10.93
C ARG A 359 1.73 17.24 -10.16
N ASP A 360 2.78 16.81 -10.84
CA ASP A 360 3.86 16.00 -10.30
C ASP A 360 5.17 16.49 -10.92
N ALA A 361 5.99 17.17 -10.13
CA ALA A 361 7.27 17.74 -10.54
C ALA A 361 8.42 16.97 -9.88
N HIS A 362 9.39 16.54 -10.67
CA HIS A 362 10.54 15.80 -10.20
C HIS A 362 11.85 16.55 -10.48
N SER A 363 12.74 16.56 -9.50
CA SER A 363 14.07 17.15 -9.59
C SER A 363 15.09 16.24 -8.93
N PHE A 364 16.30 16.24 -9.46
CA PHE A 364 17.40 15.48 -8.86
C PHE A 364 18.70 16.27 -8.84
N ALA A 365 19.63 15.85 -7.96
CA ALA A 365 21.00 16.31 -7.88
C ALA A 365 21.94 15.12 -7.66
N GLU A 366 23.08 15.09 -8.33
CA GLU A 366 24.16 14.19 -7.92
C GLU A 366 24.74 14.67 -6.60
N ALA A 367 24.84 13.76 -5.63
CA ALA A 367 25.40 14.04 -4.31
C ALA A 367 26.75 13.34 -4.14
N HIS A 368 27.60 13.96 -3.36
CA HIS A 368 28.89 13.41 -2.95
C HIS A 368 29.06 13.67 -1.46
N LYS A 369 29.71 12.78 -0.74
CA LYS A 369 29.94 12.89 0.72
C LYS A 369 30.46 14.27 1.17
N ARG A 370 31.22 14.95 0.32
CA ARG A 370 31.84 16.25 0.62
C ARG A 370 31.24 17.43 -0.15
N ARG A 371 30.29 17.19 -1.06
CA ARG A 371 29.76 18.25 -1.95
C ARG A 371 28.37 17.86 -2.45
N LYS A 372 27.42 18.79 -2.30
CA LYS A 372 26.09 18.68 -2.92
C LYS A 372 26.14 19.24 -4.34
N GLY A 373 25.50 18.56 -5.29
CA GLY A 373 25.26 19.05 -6.64
C GLY A 373 24.13 20.07 -6.69
N SER A 374 23.93 20.70 -7.86
CA SER A 374 22.76 21.55 -8.10
C SER A 374 21.58 20.69 -8.52
N PHE A 375 20.39 21.01 -8.02
CA PHE A 375 19.15 20.38 -8.47
C PHE A 375 18.85 20.76 -9.92
N ASN A 376 18.40 19.78 -10.68
CA ASN A 376 17.86 19.93 -12.01
C ASN A 376 16.43 19.40 -11.99
N ASN A 377 15.47 20.24 -12.39
CA ASN A 377 14.15 19.74 -12.75
C ASN A 377 14.28 18.93 -14.03
N ASP A 378 13.88 17.67 -14.00
CA ASP A 378 14.02 16.76 -15.13
C ASP A 378 12.67 16.46 -15.80
N MET A 379 11.57 16.45 -15.03
CA MET A 379 10.26 16.11 -15.58
C MET A 379 9.11 16.69 -14.76
N ASP A 380 8.13 17.27 -15.47
CA ASP A 380 6.82 17.63 -14.92
C ASP A 380 5.74 16.77 -15.60
N ILE A 381 4.81 16.24 -14.81
CA ILE A 381 3.66 15.47 -15.29
C ILE A 381 2.39 16.12 -14.77
N ASN A 382 1.53 16.57 -15.69
CA ASN A 382 0.23 17.18 -15.40
C ASN A 382 -0.87 16.25 -15.88
N SER A 383 -1.84 15.92 -15.04
CA SER A 383 -2.95 15.04 -15.40
C SER A 383 -4.30 15.67 -15.05
N PHE A 384 -5.26 15.49 -15.94
CA PHE A 384 -6.67 15.79 -15.76
C PHE A 384 -7.49 14.54 -16.01
N GLY A 385 -8.42 14.21 -15.11
CA GLY A 385 -9.34 13.08 -15.26
C GLY A 385 -10.79 13.50 -14.98
N ILE A 386 -11.72 12.89 -15.68
CA ILE A 386 -13.17 12.98 -15.42
C ILE A 386 -13.75 11.59 -15.40
N PHE A 387 -14.62 11.30 -14.43
CA PHE A 387 -15.22 9.98 -14.28
C PHE A 387 -16.71 10.04 -13.95
N LEU A 388 -17.38 8.95 -14.33
CA LEU A 388 -18.77 8.64 -13.97
C LEU A 388 -18.82 7.16 -13.58
N GLU A 389 -19.34 6.85 -12.41
CA GLU A 389 -19.79 5.51 -12.02
C GLU A 389 -21.31 5.52 -11.84
N TYR A 390 -21.96 4.45 -12.25
CA TYR A 390 -23.42 4.31 -12.16
C TYR A 390 -23.74 2.91 -11.63
N SER A 391 -24.69 2.84 -10.70
CA SER A 391 -25.22 1.58 -10.19
C SER A 391 -26.73 1.56 -10.22
N ARG A 392 -27.29 0.39 -10.56
CA ARG A 392 -28.72 0.17 -10.59
C ARG A 392 -29.09 -1.24 -10.16
N ASP A 393 -29.99 -1.34 -9.21
CA ASP A 393 -30.67 -2.59 -8.88
C ASP A 393 -31.74 -2.86 -9.92
N LEU A 394 -31.47 -3.84 -10.80
CA LEU A 394 -32.39 -4.28 -11.84
C LEU A 394 -33.58 -5.02 -11.24
N THR A 395 -33.33 -5.75 -10.16
CA THR A 395 -34.31 -6.46 -9.35
C THR A 395 -33.86 -6.40 -7.88
N GLU A 396 -34.62 -6.97 -6.95
CA GLU A 396 -34.21 -7.12 -5.53
C GLU A 396 -32.94 -7.96 -5.34
N ARG A 397 -32.46 -8.63 -6.38
CA ARG A 397 -31.32 -9.57 -6.31
C ARG A 397 -30.26 -9.36 -7.37
N SER A 398 -30.54 -8.54 -8.34
CA SER A 398 -29.68 -8.34 -9.49
C SER A 398 -29.33 -6.88 -9.61
N SER A 399 -28.04 -6.58 -9.62
CA SER A 399 -27.49 -5.21 -9.70
C SER A 399 -26.53 -5.09 -10.87
N LEU A 400 -26.54 -3.95 -11.51
CA LEU A 400 -25.63 -3.57 -12.59
C LEU A 400 -24.77 -2.38 -12.13
N PHE A 401 -23.47 -2.50 -12.30
CA PHE A 401 -22.49 -1.46 -12.05
C PHE A 401 -21.74 -1.14 -13.34
N THR A 402 -21.58 0.14 -13.65
CA THR A 402 -20.82 0.56 -14.82
C THR A 402 -20.01 1.81 -14.48
N GLY A 403 -18.92 2.02 -15.20
CA GLY A 403 -18.10 3.22 -15.06
C GLY A 403 -17.42 3.60 -16.36
N LEU A 404 -17.18 4.90 -16.52
CA LEU A 404 -16.42 5.48 -17.62
C LEU A 404 -15.54 6.59 -17.10
N ARG A 405 -14.29 6.63 -17.58
CA ARG A 405 -13.30 7.64 -17.24
C ARG A 405 -12.50 8.02 -18.47
N TYR A 406 -12.17 9.30 -18.54
CA TYR A 406 -11.22 9.84 -19.50
C TYR A 406 -10.12 10.58 -18.74
N ASP A 407 -8.87 10.31 -19.10
CA ASP A 407 -7.69 10.99 -18.58
C ASP A 407 -6.87 11.60 -19.71
N ARG A 408 -6.35 12.80 -19.46
CA ARG A 408 -5.33 13.46 -20.28
C ARG A 408 -4.10 13.68 -19.42
N THR A 409 -2.94 13.22 -19.88
CA THR A 409 -1.66 13.40 -19.21
C THR A 409 -0.69 14.12 -20.13
N GLU A 410 -0.11 15.21 -19.65
CA GLU A 410 0.95 15.96 -20.32
C GLU A 410 2.25 15.78 -19.54
N THR A 411 3.31 15.41 -20.25
CA THR A 411 4.64 15.20 -19.67
C THR A 411 5.64 16.13 -20.34
N ASP A 412 6.25 17.01 -19.57
CA ASP A 412 7.32 17.91 -20.01
C ASP A 412 8.67 17.39 -19.53
N TYR A 413 9.54 17.09 -20.47
CA TYR A 413 10.91 16.65 -20.25
C TYR A 413 11.83 17.86 -20.35
N HIS A 414 12.52 18.18 -19.26
CA HIS A 414 13.40 19.35 -19.20
C HIS A 414 14.83 19.01 -19.59
N ASN A 415 15.62 20.02 -19.92
CA ASN A 415 17.04 19.83 -20.25
C ASN A 415 17.85 19.52 -18.99
N ALA A 416 18.01 18.24 -18.68
CA ALA A 416 18.72 17.78 -17.49
C ALA A 416 20.22 17.59 -17.78
N LEU A 417 21.06 18.30 -17.04
CA LEU A 417 22.52 18.26 -17.13
C LEU A 417 23.09 17.51 -15.92
N PHE A 418 23.61 16.34 -16.16
CA PHE A 418 24.27 15.55 -15.11
C PHE A 418 25.75 15.90 -15.08
N ARG A 419 26.24 16.32 -13.91
CA ARG A 419 27.64 16.61 -13.69
C ARG A 419 28.21 15.77 -12.58
N ASN A 420 29.40 15.20 -12.77
CA ASN A 420 30.07 14.49 -11.71
C ASN A 420 30.49 15.44 -10.55
N PRO A 421 30.97 14.92 -9.42
CA PRO A 421 31.41 15.76 -8.30
C PRO A 421 32.55 16.74 -8.62
N MET A 422 33.26 16.54 -9.74
CA MET A 422 34.31 17.46 -10.23
C MET A 422 33.71 18.52 -11.16
N GLY A 423 32.38 18.54 -11.39
CA GLY A 423 31.70 19.52 -12.24
C GLY A 423 31.73 19.19 -13.74
N MET A 424 32.32 18.06 -14.14
CA MET A 424 32.33 17.63 -15.54
C MET A 424 30.96 17.10 -15.95
N LEU A 425 30.50 17.48 -17.14
CA LEU A 425 29.26 17.00 -17.73
C LEU A 425 29.40 15.50 -18.06
N THR A 426 28.61 14.67 -17.40
CA THR A 426 28.57 13.21 -17.60
C THR A 426 27.44 12.78 -18.51
N ARG A 427 26.34 13.55 -18.54
CA ARG A 427 25.16 13.27 -19.36
C ARG A 427 24.35 14.55 -19.58
N SER A 428 23.73 14.68 -20.73
CA SER A 428 22.79 15.75 -21.06
C SER A 428 21.58 15.14 -21.76
N LEU A 429 20.38 15.31 -21.21
CA LEU A 429 19.14 14.78 -21.76
C LEU A 429 18.50 15.80 -22.72
N VAL A 430 17.89 15.30 -23.78
CA VAL A 430 17.20 16.13 -24.78
C VAL A 430 15.81 16.50 -24.26
N PRO A 431 15.45 17.81 -24.15
CA PRO A 431 14.11 18.21 -23.72
C PRO A 431 13.03 17.87 -24.76
N GLY A 432 11.80 17.88 -24.35
CA GLY A 432 10.63 17.64 -25.18
C GLY A 432 9.36 17.56 -24.37
N SER A 433 8.25 17.30 -25.02
CA SER A 433 6.96 17.08 -24.39
C SER A 433 6.21 15.93 -25.03
N ALA A 434 5.25 15.38 -24.28
CA ALA A 434 4.37 14.31 -24.75
C ALA A 434 2.97 14.50 -24.14
N SER A 435 1.94 14.13 -24.91
CA SER A 435 0.55 14.11 -24.45
C SER A 435 -0.03 12.72 -24.67
N ASP A 436 -0.69 12.18 -23.64
CA ASP A 436 -1.38 10.92 -23.65
C ASP A 436 -2.85 11.11 -23.35
N HIS A 437 -3.68 10.29 -23.96
CA HIS A 437 -5.10 10.21 -23.72
C HIS A 437 -5.42 8.76 -23.35
N ALA A 438 -6.17 8.57 -22.27
CA ALA A 438 -6.52 7.26 -21.76
C ALA A 438 -8.03 7.18 -21.50
N VAL A 439 -8.64 6.07 -21.90
CA VAL A 439 -10.04 5.76 -21.62
C VAL A 439 -10.11 4.53 -20.76
N SER A 440 -10.86 4.59 -19.69
CA SER A 440 -11.10 3.45 -18.81
C SER A 440 -12.59 3.28 -18.56
N GLY A 441 -13.04 2.06 -18.38
CA GLY A 441 -14.43 1.79 -18.09
C GLY A 441 -14.66 0.35 -17.68
N PHE A 442 -15.82 0.09 -17.10
CA PHE A 442 -16.22 -1.27 -16.75
C PHE A 442 -17.73 -1.45 -16.80
N ILE A 443 -18.14 -2.69 -16.91
CA ILE A 443 -19.50 -3.15 -16.67
C ILE A 443 -19.43 -4.41 -15.82
N ARG A 444 -20.20 -4.46 -14.73
CA ARG A 444 -20.29 -5.60 -13.82
C ARG A 444 -21.74 -5.88 -13.47
N TRP A 445 -22.12 -7.13 -13.60
CA TRP A 445 -23.40 -7.64 -13.17
C TRP A 445 -23.23 -8.55 -11.97
N GLU A 446 -24.11 -8.39 -10.98
CA GLU A 446 -24.15 -9.20 -9.77
C GLU A 446 -25.56 -9.78 -9.59
N ASN A 447 -25.64 -11.00 -9.06
CA ASN A 447 -26.92 -11.66 -8.78
C ASN A 447 -26.84 -12.52 -7.52
N THR A 448 -27.71 -12.23 -6.56
CA THR A 448 -27.83 -12.98 -5.31
C THR A 448 -28.89 -14.08 -5.42
N ALA A 449 -28.53 -15.29 -5.03
CA ALA A 449 -29.42 -16.46 -5.10
C ALA A 449 -30.63 -16.32 -4.16
N LYS A 450 -31.77 -16.95 -4.51
CA LYS A 450 -33.04 -16.84 -3.79
C LYS A 450 -33.02 -17.37 -2.35
N LYS A 451 -32.32 -18.47 -2.14
CA LYS A 451 -32.41 -19.26 -0.90
C LYS A 451 -31.11 -19.35 -0.12
N GLN A 452 -30.04 -18.73 -0.64
CA GLN A 452 -28.71 -18.79 -0.05
C GLN A 452 -28.04 -17.42 -0.15
N PRO A 453 -27.23 -17.04 0.85
CA PRO A 453 -26.47 -15.79 0.82
C PRO A 453 -25.25 -15.93 -0.12
N LEU A 454 -25.54 -16.23 -1.40
CA LEU A 454 -24.56 -16.50 -2.45
C LEU A 454 -24.78 -15.50 -3.58
N THR A 455 -23.80 -14.66 -3.84
CA THR A 455 -23.79 -13.68 -4.92
C THR A 455 -22.82 -14.12 -5.99
N PHE A 456 -23.30 -14.29 -7.22
CA PHE A 456 -22.49 -14.49 -8.42
C PHE A 456 -22.23 -13.15 -9.09
N TYR A 457 -21.09 -13.02 -9.75
CA TYR A 457 -20.75 -11.83 -10.53
C TYR A 457 -19.99 -12.17 -11.79
N VAL A 458 -20.14 -11.30 -12.78
CA VAL A 458 -19.30 -11.22 -13.97
C VAL A 458 -19.05 -9.76 -14.28
N GLY A 459 -17.80 -9.41 -14.52
CA GLY A 459 -17.36 -8.05 -14.82
C GLY A 459 -16.38 -8.04 -16.00
N LEU A 460 -16.55 -7.10 -16.90
CA LEU A 460 -15.58 -6.75 -17.94
C LEU A 460 -15.08 -5.35 -17.66
N GLY A 461 -13.77 -5.18 -17.53
CA GLY A 461 -13.14 -3.89 -17.29
C GLY A 461 -12.06 -3.63 -18.32
N HIS A 462 -11.90 -2.35 -18.67
CA HIS A 462 -10.84 -1.83 -19.52
C HIS A 462 -10.19 -0.63 -18.83
N ALA A 463 -8.86 -0.59 -18.76
CA ALA A 463 -8.13 0.54 -18.25
C ALA A 463 -6.85 0.79 -19.03
N GLU A 464 -6.59 2.05 -19.30
CA GLU A 464 -5.39 2.52 -20.01
C GLU A 464 -4.56 3.41 -19.08
N ARG A 465 -3.22 3.28 -19.14
CA ARG A 465 -2.31 4.18 -18.44
C ARG A 465 -1.09 4.52 -19.29
N PRO A 466 -0.67 5.79 -19.32
CA PRO A 466 0.63 6.16 -19.89
C PRO A 466 1.77 5.62 -19.04
N ALA A 467 2.99 5.65 -19.59
CA ALA A 467 4.21 5.39 -18.84
C ALA A 467 4.29 6.34 -17.63
N ASP A 468 4.65 5.81 -16.47
CA ASP A 468 4.88 6.64 -15.29
C ASP A 468 6.25 7.36 -15.36
N TYR A 469 6.52 8.20 -14.36
CA TYR A 469 7.80 8.91 -14.27
C TYR A 469 9.01 7.97 -14.43
N TRP A 470 8.98 6.79 -13.77
CA TRP A 470 10.11 5.86 -13.76
C TRP A 470 10.36 5.21 -15.10
N GLU A 471 9.29 4.76 -15.74
CA GLU A 471 9.31 4.12 -17.07
C GLU A 471 9.72 5.14 -18.15
N ALA A 472 9.16 6.34 -18.07
CA ALA A 472 9.47 7.44 -18.96
C ALA A 472 10.91 7.94 -18.78
N TYR A 473 11.36 8.18 -17.55
CA TYR A 473 12.69 8.67 -17.21
C TYR A 473 13.79 7.71 -17.69
N HIS A 474 13.68 6.42 -17.33
CA HIS A 474 14.72 5.45 -17.71
C HIS A 474 14.81 5.25 -19.21
N THR A 475 13.69 5.24 -19.91
CA THR A 475 13.67 5.11 -21.37
C THR A 475 14.21 6.38 -22.03
N TRP A 476 13.79 7.54 -21.60
CA TRP A 476 14.31 8.82 -22.05
C TRP A 476 15.83 8.95 -21.82
N ALA A 477 16.29 8.63 -20.60
CA ALA A 477 17.71 8.63 -20.24
C ALA A 477 18.52 7.61 -21.08
N ALA A 478 17.92 6.49 -21.46
CA ALA A 478 18.57 5.48 -22.30
C ALA A 478 18.81 5.95 -23.74
N TYR A 479 17.89 6.74 -24.33
CA TYR A 479 17.88 7.05 -25.75
C TYR A 479 18.16 8.53 -26.08
N SER A 480 18.18 9.45 -25.09
CA SER A 480 18.32 10.88 -25.30
C SER A 480 19.67 11.47 -24.82
N ASN A 481 20.65 10.63 -24.49
CA ASN A 481 21.91 11.06 -23.93
C ASN A 481 22.86 11.67 -25.00
N ARG A 482 22.99 13.00 -25.04
CA ARG A 482 23.83 13.70 -25.98
C ARG A 482 25.34 13.44 -25.82
N VAL A 483 25.81 13.21 -24.59
CA VAL A 483 27.24 12.93 -24.32
C VAL A 483 27.66 11.63 -24.96
N ASN A 484 26.78 10.66 -25.09
CA ASN A 484 27.03 9.39 -25.77
C ASN A 484 26.55 9.37 -27.23
N GLY A 485 26.28 10.54 -27.83
CA GLY A 485 25.85 10.67 -29.23
C GLY A 485 24.38 10.28 -29.48
N GLN A 486 23.59 10.06 -28.46
CA GLN A 486 22.17 9.73 -28.59
C GLN A 486 21.33 11.02 -28.57
N THR A 487 20.50 11.20 -29.57
CA THR A 487 19.74 12.43 -29.78
C THR A 487 18.23 12.24 -30.00
N ALA A 488 17.71 11.01 -29.76
CA ALA A 488 16.29 10.75 -29.96
C ALA A 488 15.42 11.58 -28.97
N SER A 489 14.33 12.14 -29.49
CA SER A 489 13.39 12.92 -28.67
C SER A 489 12.60 12.04 -27.69
N PRO A 490 12.13 12.58 -26.55
CA PRO A 490 11.30 11.84 -25.62
C PRO A 490 10.03 11.25 -26.25
N SER A 491 9.38 12.01 -27.12
CA SER A 491 8.16 11.56 -27.82
C SER A 491 8.37 10.36 -28.74
N ALA A 492 9.60 10.19 -29.28
CA ALA A 492 9.94 9.06 -30.16
C ALA A 492 10.41 7.82 -29.39
N THR A 493 10.79 7.96 -28.11
CA THR A 493 11.43 6.88 -27.35
C THR A 493 10.58 6.37 -26.17
N ARG A 494 9.58 7.13 -25.72
CA ARG A 494 8.73 6.74 -24.58
C ARG A 494 7.94 5.46 -24.90
N PRO A 495 7.64 4.62 -23.89
CA PRO A 495 6.72 3.51 -24.06
C PRO A 495 5.32 4.01 -24.47
N ALA A 496 4.62 3.25 -25.29
CA ALA A 496 3.22 3.48 -25.61
C ALA A 496 2.34 3.27 -24.36
N THR A 497 1.14 3.86 -24.38
CA THR A 497 0.12 3.68 -23.34
C THR A 497 -0.28 2.22 -23.20
N GLU A 498 -0.14 1.67 -21.99
CA GLU A 498 -0.52 0.31 -21.65
C GLU A 498 -2.03 0.19 -21.50
N LYS A 499 -2.64 -0.89 -22.05
CA LYS A 499 -4.09 -1.11 -22.09
C LYS A 499 -4.43 -2.48 -21.58
N ASN A 500 -5.17 -2.57 -20.49
CA ASN A 500 -5.65 -3.85 -19.93
C ASN A 500 -7.14 -4.03 -20.17
N THR A 501 -7.53 -5.12 -20.83
CA THR A 501 -8.91 -5.60 -20.92
C THR A 501 -9.04 -6.89 -20.13
N GLN A 502 -9.85 -6.87 -19.07
CA GLN A 502 -9.94 -7.96 -18.10
C GLN A 502 -11.38 -8.43 -17.90
N LEU A 503 -11.57 -9.74 -17.96
CA LEU A 503 -12.79 -10.43 -17.55
C LEU A 503 -12.59 -10.99 -16.14
N ASP A 504 -13.49 -10.66 -15.23
CA ASP A 504 -13.57 -11.20 -13.86
C ASP A 504 -14.90 -11.94 -13.71
N LEU A 505 -14.86 -13.11 -13.08
CA LEU A 505 -16.06 -13.86 -12.73
C LEU A 505 -15.85 -14.63 -11.43
N GLY A 506 -16.92 -14.85 -10.70
CA GLY A 506 -16.83 -15.57 -9.44
C GLY A 506 -18.10 -15.51 -8.60
N TRP A 507 -17.90 -15.81 -7.33
CA TRP A 507 -18.98 -15.78 -6.35
C TRP A 507 -18.48 -15.42 -4.95
N VAL A 508 -19.39 -14.87 -4.15
CA VAL A 508 -19.21 -14.59 -2.73
C VAL A 508 -20.35 -15.24 -1.97
N TYR A 509 -20.04 -16.02 -0.94
CA TYR A 509 -20.96 -16.63 0.01
C TYR A 509 -20.70 -16.08 1.40
N THR A 510 -21.72 -15.48 2.04
CA THR A 510 -21.59 -14.91 3.39
C THR A 510 -22.77 -15.34 4.24
N SER A 511 -22.50 -16.12 5.28
CA SER A 511 -23.49 -16.51 6.30
C SER A 511 -22.92 -16.19 7.70
N GLU A 512 -23.73 -16.35 8.74
CA GLU A 512 -23.29 -16.15 10.14
C GLU A 512 -22.02 -16.92 10.52
N LYS A 513 -21.84 -18.12 9.96
CA LYS A 513 -20.73 -19.01 10.33
C LYS A 513 -19.70 -19.22 9.23
N THR A 514 -20.00 -18.83 7.99
CA THR A 514 -19.14 -19.14 6.85
C THR A 514 -19.04 -17.94 5.94
N ASN A 515 -17.81 -17.57 5.60
CA ASN A 515 -17.50 -16.63 4.55
C ASN A 515 -16.59 -17.34 3.53
N ALA A 516 -16.97 -17.32 2.27
CA ALA A 516 -16.21 -17.95 1.20
C ALA A 516 -16.31 -17.13 -0.09
N ASN A 517 -15.26 -17.09 -0.86
CA ASN A 517 -15.28 -16.46 -2.17
C ASN A 517 -14.35 -17.17 -3.14
N LEU A 518 -14.69 -17.06 -4.42
CA LEU A 518 -13.85 -17.44 -5.54
C LEU A 518 -13.88 -16.32 -6.57
N SER A 519 -12.71 -15.89 -7.02
CA SER A 519 -12.51 -14.95 -8.11
C SER A 519 -11.63 -15.59 -9.16
N LEU A 520 -12.12 -15.64 -10.40
CA LEU A 520 -11.37 -16.06 -11.59
C LEU A 520 -11.18 -14.83 -12.46
N TYR A 521 -10.01 -14.67 -13.06
CA TYR A 521 -9.74 -13.52 -13.93
C TYR A 521 -8.91 -13.92 -15.16
N TYR A 522 -9.15 -13.20 -16.25
CA TYR A 522 -8.38 -13.28 -17.48
C TYR A 522 -8.19 -11.86 -18.02
N ALA A 523 -6.94 -11.46 -18.17
CA ALA A 523 -6.53 -10.15 -18.66
C ALA A 523 -5.71 -10.29 -19.95
N HIS A 524 -6.09 -9.54 -20.96
CA HIS A 524 -5.31 -9.27 -22.17
C HIS A 524 -4.76 -7.84 -22.06
N ILE A 525 -3.45 -7.70 -22.17
CA ILE A 525 -2.80 -6.42 -22.00
C ILE A 525 -2.01 -6.11 -23.26
N ASP A 526 -2.51 -5.11 -24.00
CA ASP A 526 -1.79 -4.55 -25.13
C ASP A 526 -0.77 -3.55 -24.61
N ASP A 527 0.40 -3.51 -25.25
CA ASP A 527 1.45 -2.56 -24.91
C ASP A 527 1.93 -2.63 -23.46
N PHE A 528 1.95 -3.80 -22.82
CA PHE A 528 2.52 -3.98 -21.47
C PHE A 528 3.93 -3.41 -21.40
N ILE A 529 4.20 -2.47 -20.49
CA ILE A 529 5.50 -1.82 -20.37
C ILE A 529 6.47 -2.74 -19.62
N LEU A 530 7.37 -3.37 -20.37
CA LEU A 530 8.35 -4.35 -19.89
C LEU A 530 9.73 -3.74 -19.76
N ARG A 531 10.33 -3.88 -18.59
CA ARG A 531 11.73 -3.53 -18.34
C ARG A 531 12.65 -4.58 -18.94
N LYS A 532 13.63 -4.15 -19.75
CA LYS A 532 14.72 -4.99 -20.29
C LYS A 532 15.90 -5.06 -19.32
N PRO A 533 16.80 -6.04 -19.49
CA PRO A 533 18.06 -6.08 -18.79
C PRO A 533 18.86 -4.78 -19.01
N GLN A 534 19.60 -4.38 -17.98
CA GLN A 534 20.48 -3.23 -18.07
C GLN A 534 21.58 -3.49 -19.11
N ILE A 535 21.81 -2.51 -19.98
CA ILE A 535 22.87 -2.51 -21.00
C ILE A 535 23.97 -1.54 -20.56
N GLY A 536 25.23 -1.98 -20.61
CA GLY A 536 26.38 -1.18 -20.22
C GLY A 536 26.59 -1.08 -18.71
N MET A 537 27.64 -0.39 -18.29
CA MET A 537 28.02 -0.16 -16.90
C MET A 537 28.43 1.30 -16.67
N GLY A 538 28.33 1.74 -15.41
CA GLY A 538 28.72 3.10 -15.01
C GLY A 538 27.90 4.18 -15.71
N PRO A 539 28.51 5.27 -16.19
CA PRO A 539 27.81 6.38 -16.85
C PRO A 539 27.10 6.01 -18.15
N THR A 540 27.44 4.87 -18.77
CA THR A 540 26.80 4.36 -19.99
C THR A 540 25.69 3.35 -19.72
N ALA A 541 25.43 3.03 -18.46
CA ALA A 541 24.37 2.10 -18.08
C ALA A 541 22.99 2.59 -18.54
N ARG A 542 22.22 1.72 -19.16
CA ARG A 542 20.88 1.99 -19.68
C ARG A 542 19.94 0.90 -19.23
N THR A 543 18.74 1.27 -18.84
CA THR A 543 17.67 0.34 -18.50
C THR A 543 16.46 0.66 -19.38
N PRO A 544 16.44 0.17 -20.65
CA PRO A 544 15.38 0.49 -21.56
C PRO A 544 14.09 -0.26 -21.18
N TYR A 545 12.95 0.38 -21.44
CA TYR A 545 11.64 -0.25 -21.42
C TYR A 545 11.16 -0.46 -22.85
N THR A 546 10.26 -1.40 -23.04
CA THR A 546 9.63 -1.70 -24.33
C THR A 546 8.20 -2.14 -24.09
N ASN A 547 7.34 -2.01 -25.10
CA ASN A 547 6.00 -2.56 -25.05
C ASN A 547 6.00 -3.99 -25.61
N VAL A 548 5.20 -4.85 -24.99
CA VAL A 548 4.90 -6.20 -25.42
C VAL A 548 3.42 -6.51 -25.18
N ASP A 549 2.84 -7.40 -25.94
CA ASP A 549 1.51 -7.93 -25.62
C ASP A 549 1.63 -9.00 -24.55
N ALA A 550 0.83 -8.89 -23.51
CA ALA A 550 0.86 -9.79 -22.39
C ALA A 550 -0.52 -10.42 -22.11
N ARG A 551 -0.50 -11.56 -21.45
CA ARG A 551 -1.69 -12.22 -20.94
C ARG A 551 -1.47 -12.61 -19.49
N LEU A 552 -2.44 -12.26 -18.63
CA LEU A 552 -2.47 -12.65 -17.23
C LEU A 552 -3.78 -13.40 -16.94
N TYR A 553 -3.72 -14.50 -16.21
CA TYR A 553 -4.92 -15.21 -15.75
C TYR A 553 -4.63 -15.98 -14.47
N GLY A 554 -5.68 -16.23 -13.72
CA GLY A 554 -5.54 -16.93 -12.45
C GLY A 554 -6.81 -16.98 -11.64
N PHE A 555 -6.64 -17.31 -10.37
CA PHE A 555 -7.74 -17.36 -9.42
C PHE A 555 -7.28 -16.99 -8.02
N GLU A 556 -8.25 -16.55 -7.23
CA GLU A 556 -8.14 -16.30 -5.79
C GLU A 556 -9.35 -16.96 -5.12
N ALA A 557 -9.11 -17.76 -4.10
CA ALA A 557 -10.15 -18.41 -3.33
C ALA A 557 -9.90 -18.24 -1.84
N GLU A 558 -10.96 -18.06 -1.08
CA GLU A 558 -10.91 -17.89 0.37
C GLU A 558 -12.08 -18.59 1.01
N TYR A 559 -11.84 -19.16 2.16
CA TYR A 559 -12.83 -19.83 2.96
C TYR A 559 -12.53 -19.61 4.43
N THR A 560 -13.53 -19.16 5.20
CA THR A 560 -13.45 -19.04 6.65
C THR A 560 -14.73 -19.59 7.26
N ARG A 561 -14.62 -20.42 8.31
CA ARG A 561 -15.76 -21.00 8.98
C ARG A 561 -15.57 -21.05 10.49
N ILE A 562 -16.60 -20.61 11.21
CA ILE A 562 -16.78 -20.87 12.64
C ILE A 562 -17.26 -22.31 12.79
N VAL A 563 -16.36 -23.21 13.16
CA VAL A 563 -16.67 -24.65 13.33
C VAL A 563 -17.23 -24.96 14.70
N SER A 564 -16.93 -24.10 15.68
CA SER A 564 -17.52 -24.13 17.03
C SER A 564 -17.43 -22.75 17.68
N PRO A 565 -18.06 -22.47 18.82
CA PRO A 565 -17.95 -21.20 19.54
C PRO A 565 -16.51 -20.80 19.89
N ARG A 566 -15.58 -21.75 19.86
CA ARG A 566 -14.17 -21.51 20.19
C ARG A 566 -13.23 -21.58 18.99
N TRP A 567 -13.63 -22.24 17.91
CA TRP A 567 -12.76 -22.50 16.78
C TRP A 567 -13.25 -21.88 15.50
N THR A 568 -12.37 -21.14 14.86
CA THR A 568 -12.54 -20.66 13.48
C THR A 568 -11.38 -21.15 12.63
N LEU A 569 -11.69 -21.74 11.49
CA LEU A 569 -10.74 -22.23 10.52
C LEU A 569 -10.82 -21.39 9.25
N GLY A 570 -9.69 -21.14 8.63
CA GLY A 570 -9.61 -20.42 7.37
C GLY A 570 -8.60 -21.05 6.40
N ALA A 571 -8.85 -20.85 5.13
CA ALA A 571 -7.95 -21.22 4.05
C ALA A 571 -8.02 -20.14 2.96
N SER A 572 -6.89 -19.82 2.35
CA SER A 572 -6.83 -19.02 1.13
C SER A 572 -5.90 -19.66 0.12
N LEU A 573 -6.17 -19.42 -1.17
CA LEU A 573 -5.39 -19.93 -2.28
C LEU A 573 -5.34 -18.85 -3.37
N ALA A 574 -4.15 -18.54 -3.89
CA ALA A 574 -3.98 -17.57 -4.97
C ALA A 574 -2.98 -18.10 -6.02
N TYR A 575 -3.33 -17.94 -7.27
CA TYR A 575 -2.50 -18.31 -8.41
C TYR A 575 -2.63 -17.30 -9.52
N THR A 576 -1.49 -16.91 -10.08
CA THR A 576 -1.40 -16.05 -11.27
C THR A 576 -0.46 -16.70 -12.28
N ARG A 577 -0.85 -16.69 -13.54
CA ARG A 577 0.04 -16.98 -14.64
C ARG A 577 0.13 -15.81 -15.60
N GLY A 578 1.36 -15.48 -16.01
CA GLY A 578 1.66 -14.43 -16.97
C GLY A 578 2.48 -14.97 -18.14
N ASP A 579 2.11 -14.55 -19.35
CA ASP A 579 2.79 -14.87 -20.60
C ASP A 579 3.07 -13.56 -21.37
N ASP A 580 4.31 -13.33 -21.78
CA ASP A 580 4.70 -12.36 -22.80
C ASP A 580 4.38 -12.97 -24.16
N ARG A 581 3.38 -12.44 -24.85
CA ARG A 581 2.86 -12.97 -26.10
C ARG A 581 3.69 -12.56 -27.30
N THR A 582 4.35 -11.39 -27.22
CA THR A 582 5.23 -10.89 -28.28
C THR A 582 6.47 -11.75 -28.42
N ASN A 583 7.10 -12.12 -27.30
CA ASN A 583 8.35 -12.87 -27.30
C ASN A 583 8.14 -14.37 -27.01
N ASN A 584 6.91 -14.80 -26.75
CA ASN A 584 6.55 -16.17 -26.38
C ASN A 584 7.35 -16.71 -25.18
N THR A 585 7.48 -15.87 -24.13
CA THR A 585 8.20 -16.18 -22.90
C THR A 585 7.32 -16.04 -21.68
N ALA A 586 7.83 -16.41 -20.49
CA ALA A 586 7.16 -16.09 -19.24
C ALA A 586 7.15 -14.57 -19.02
N LEU A 587 6.03 -14.00 -18.61
CA LEU A 587 5.99 -12.64 -18.09
C LEU A 587 6.74 -12.63 -16.73
N PRO A 588 7.70 -11.69 -16.53
CA PRO A 588 8.47 -11.69 -15.29
C PRO A 588 7.65 -11.19 -14.08
N GLN A 589 8.19 -11.42 -12.88
CA GLN A 589 7.64 -10.97 -11.60
C GLN A 589 6.27 -11.57 -11.24
N ILE A 590 5.97 -12.77 -11.75
CA ILE A 590 4.75 -13.50 -11.41
C ILE A 590 5.01 -14.42 -10.22
N ALA A 591 4.39 -14.11 -9.08
CA ALA A 591 4.49 -14.92 -7.87
C ALA A 591 3.97 -16.36 -8.08
N PRO A 592 4.56 -17.37 -7.41
CA PRO A 592 4.09 -18.75 -7.47
C PRO A 592 2.72 -18.95 -6.80
N LEU A 593 2.14 -20.13 -6.97
CA LEU A 593 0.95 -20.55 -6.23
C LEU A 593 1.22 -20.47 -4.73
N GLU A 594 0.31 -19.81 -4.02
CA GLU A 594 0.36 -19.63 -2.57
C GLU A 594 -0.93 -20.11 -1.92
N ALA A 595 -0.80 -20.83 -0.80
CA ALA A 595 -1.89 -21.21 0.08
C ALA A 595 -1.58 -20.76 1.51
N THR A 596 -2.60 -20.29 2.22
CA THR A 596 -2.51 -19.99 3.65
C THR A 596 -3.61 -20.70 4.40
N LEU A 597 -3.24 -21.50 5.41
CA LEU A 597 -4.16 -22.15 6.33
C LEU A 597 -4.11 -21.43 7.67
N THR A 598 -5.27 -21.20 8.27
CA THR A 598 -5.36 -20.51 9.55
C THR A 598 -6.28 -21.25 10.51
N ALA A 599 -5.90 -21.26 11.78
CA ALA A 599 -6.73 -21.78 12.86
C ALA A 599 -6.70 -20.79 14.03
N LYS A 600 -7.88 -20.33 14.42
CA LYS A 600 -8.09 -19.42 15.55
C LYS A 600 -8.83 -20.16 16.65
N TYR A 601 -8.29 -20.11 17.85
CA TYR A 601 -8.95 -20.57 19.07
C TYR A 601 -9.21 -19.38 19.97
N SER A 602 -10.47 -19.19 20.38
CA SER A 602 -10.89 -18.11 21.27
C SER A 602 -11.57 -18.70 22.51
N HIS A 603 -11.10 -18.33 23.68
CA HIS A 603 -11.72 -18.74 24.94
C HIS A 603 -11.60 -17.63 25.99
N LYS A 604 -12.73 -17.07 26.42
CA LYS A 604 -12.79 -15.94 27.36
C LYS A 604 -11.89 -14.78 26.84
N LYS A 605 -10.87 -14.42 27.61
CA LYS A 605 -9.93 -13.31 27.34
C LYS A 605 -8.72 -13.72 26.48
N LEU A 606 -8.65 -14.98 26.07
CA LEU A 606 -7.53 -15.53 25.31
C LEU A 606 -7.93 -15.83 23.86
N GLU A 607 -7.07 -15.44 22.95
CA GLU A 607 -7.15 -15.77 21.53
C GLU A 607 -5.78 -16.29 21.04
N THR A 608 -5.78 -17.46 20.41
CA THR A 608 -4.57 -18.06 19.83
C THR A 608 -4.77 -18.21 18.33
N ASN A 609 -3.78 -17.83 17.54
CA ASN A 609 -3.81 -17.99 16.09
C ASN A 609 -2.63 -18.82 15.62
N ALA A 610 -2.89 -19.78 14.74
CA ALA A 610 -1.90 -20.53 14.00
C ALA A 610 -2.06 -20.19 12.52
N VAL A 611 -0.96 -19.89 11.84
CA VAL A 611 -0.91 -19.58 10.41
C VAL A 611 0.13 -20.46 9.76
N TRP A 612 -0.26 -21.17 8.70
CA TRP A 612 0.64 -21.96 7.88
C TRP A 612 0.59 -21.47 6.44
N ARG A 613 1.62 -20.77 6.02
CA ARG A 613 1.79 -20.26 4.66
C ARG A 613 2.62 -21.25 3.84
N LEU A 614 2.08 -21.68 2.71
CA LEU A 614 2.66 -22.64 1.78
C LEU A 614 2.83 -21.98 0.42
N VAL A 615 4.03 -22.01 -0.12
CA VAL A 615 4.36 -21.40 -1.42
C VAL A 615 5.03 -22.47 -2.28
N SER A 616 4.54 -22.62 -3.51
CA SER A 616 5.10 -23.58 -4.46
C SER A 616 6.45 -23.09 -5.02
N HIS A 617 7.21 -23.98 -5.64
CA HIS A 617 8.36 -23.59 -6.44
C HIS A 617 7.94 -22.75 -7.65
N GLN A 618 8.84 -21.87 -8.14
CA GLN A 618 8.66 -21.10 -9.36
C GLN A 618 9.83 -21.29 -10.31
N ASN A 619 9.53 -21.89 -11.47
CA ASN A 619 10.50 -22.15 -12.54
C ASN A 619 10.23 -21.32 -13.80
N ARG A 620 9.14 -20.55 -13.81
CA ARG A 620 8.79 -19.66 -14.91
C ARG A 620 9.32 -18.27 -14.61
N PHE A 621 10.39 -17.88 -15.29
CA PHE A 621 11.04 -16.59 -15.12
C PHE A 621 11.66 -16.12 -16.43
N HIS A 622 11.89 -14.81 -16.53
CA HIS A 622 12.62 -14.19 -17.63
C HIS A 622 13.77 -13.37 -17.06
N LYS A 623 14.94 -13.99 -16.91
CA LYS A 623 16.09 -13.44 -16.18
C LYS A 623 16.47 -12.03 -16.62
N GLY A 624 16.54 -11.11 -15.69
CA GLY A 624 16.90 -9.71 -15.90
C GLY A 624 15.77 -8.83 -16.45
N TYR A 625 14.67 -9.42 -16.95
CA TYR A 625 13.46 -8.69 -17.33
C TYR A 625 12.57 -8.45 -16.12
N GLY A 626 11.69 -7.45 -16.20
CA GLY A 626 10.83 -7.12 -15.08
C GLY A 626 9.90 -5.96 -15.32
N SER A 627 9.66 -5.24 -14.25
CA SER A 627 8.92 -3.99 -14.23
C SER A 627 9.73 -2.93 -13.48
N VAL A 628 9.17 -1.76 -13.28
CA VAL A 628 9.79 -0.72 -12.45
C VAL A 628 9.93 -1.19 -10.99
N THR A 629 9.10 -2.13 -10.53
CA THR A 629 9.12 -2.66 -9.17
C THR A 629 10.24 -3.67 -8.93
N GLY A 630 10.55 -4.51 -9.89
CA GLY A 630 11.54 -5.58 -9.75
C GLY A 630 11.96 -6.25 -11.05
N THR A 631 12.91 -7.16 -10.97
CA THR A 631 13.38 -7.99 -12.10
C THR A 631 13.56 -9.43 -11.66
N ASP A 632 13.30 -10.38 -12.57
CA ASP A 632 13.55 -11.79 -12.32
C ASP A 632 15.05 -12.08 -12.19
N TYR A 633 15.41 -12.76 -11.12
CA TYR A 633 16.77 -13.25 -10.91
C TYR A 633 16.96 -14.70 -11.37
N GLY A 634 16.04 -15.58 -11.00
CA GLY A 634 16.10 -17.01 -11.28
C GLY A 634 14.98 -17.80 -10.61
N PRO A 635 15.01 -19.12 -10.66
CA PRO A 635 13.99 -19.95 -10.02
C PRO A 635 14.10 -19.90 -8.49
N THR A 636 12.99 -20.19 -7.80
CA THR A 636 12.95 -20.37 -6.34
C THR A 636 12.34 -21.72 -5.98
N GLY A 637 12.83 -22.34 -4.91
CA GLY A 637 12.23 -23.52 -4.31
C GLY A 637 10.94 -23.18 -3.56
N GLY A 638 10.05 -24.18 -3.42
CA GLY A 638 8.88 -24.04 -2.57
C GLY A 638 9.23 -24.04 -1.08
N PHE A 639 8.37 -23.46 -0.26
CA PHE A 639 8.55 -23.39 1.18
C PHE A 639 7.24 -23.41 1.97
N GLY A 640 7.33 -23.77 3.25
CA GLY A 640 6.25 -23.67 4.20
C GLY A 640 6.70 -22.94 5.45
N ILE A 641 5.95 -21.93 5.89
CA ILE A 641 6.21 -21.11 7.06
C ILE A 641 5.05 -21.25 8.04
N PHE A 642 5.37 -21.73 9.23
CA PHE A 642 4.41 -21.88 10.31
C PHE A 642 4.67 -20.83 11.40
N SER A 643 3.60 -20.17 11.84
CA SER A 643 3.64 -19.08 12.81
C SER A 643 2.51 -19.21 13.82
N LEU A 644 2.80 -18.79 15.05
CA LEU A 644 1.85 -18.83 16.17
C LEU A 644 1.79 -17.48 16.87
N SER A 645 0.59 -17.11 17.33
CA SER A 645 0.42 -15.94 18.19
C SER A 645 -0.66 -16.18 19.26
N LEU A 646 -0.53 -15.46 20.37
CA LEU A 646 -1.46 -15.44 21.49
C LEU A 646 -1.79 -13.97 21.79
N ALA A 647 -3.06 -13.67 21.96
CA ALA A 647 -3.53 -12.38 22.49
C ALA A 647 -4.30 -12.61 23.80
N TYR A 648 -4.06 -11.75 24.78
CA TYR A 648 -4.76 -11.70 26.06
C TYR A 648 -5.40 -10.33 26.25
N ARG A 649 -6.71 -10.30 26.44
CA ARG A 649 -7.50 -9.09 26.66
C ARG A 649 -8.04 -9.09 28.10
N PRO A 650 -7.35 -8.50 29.07
CA PRO A 650 -7.83 -8.42 30.46
C PRO A 650 -9.14 -7.64 30.57
N ASP A 651 -9.32 -6.62 29.76
CA ASP A 651 -10.52 -5.80 29.61
C ASP A 651 -10.69 -5.35 28.14
N GLU A 652 -11.67 -4.51 27.85
CA GLU A 652 -11.99 -4.03 26.50
C GLU A 652 -10.94 -3.05 25.95
N ASN A 653 -10.17 -2.42 26.83
CA ASN A 653 -9.22 -1.37 26.48
C ASN A 653 -7.80 -1.88 26.29
N LEU A 654 -7.39 -2.93 27.00
CA LEU A 654 -6.02 -3.40 27.05
C LEU A 654 -5.85 -4.75 26.34
N THR A 655 -4.89 -4.83 25.44
CA THR A 655 -4.53 -6.06 24.74
C THR A 655 -3.02 -6.29 24.82
N PHE A 656 -2.64 -7.47 25.28
CA PHE A 656 -1.27 -7.99 25.17
C PHE A 656 -1.24 -9.07 24.11
N SER A 657 -0.29 -9.00 23.20
CA SER A 657 -0.10 -10.00 22.17
C SER A 657 1.35 -10.44 22.12
N LEU A 658 1.58 -11.70 21.89
CA LEU A 658 2.92 -12.25 21.65
C LEU A 658 2.87 -13.30 20.56
N GLY A 659 3.97 -13.52 19.89
CA GLY A 659 4.00 -14.52 18.84
C GLY A 659 5.40 -14.88 18.36
N VAL A 660 5.42 -15.86 17.49
CA VAL A 660 6.60 -16.32 16.79
C VAL A 660 6.27 -16.54 15.32
N ASP A 661 6.98 -15.84 14.46
CA ASP A 661 6.96 -16.03 13.01
C ASP A 661 8.06 -17.01 12.62
N ASN A 662 7.80 -17.80 11.57
CA ASN A 662 8.76 -18.79 11.07
C ASN A 662 9.28 -19.69 12.22
N LEU A 663 8.35 -20.33 12.93
CA LEU A 663 8.65 -21.14 14.14
C LEU A 663 9.78 -22.15 13.93
N PHE A 664 9.85 -22.76 12.74
CA PHE A 664 10.83 -23.78 12.40
C PHE A 664 12.14 -23.21 11.84
N ASN A 665 12.32 -21.90 11.85
CA ASN A 665 13.51 -21.20 11.37
C ASN A 665 13.90 -21.56 9.93
N LYS A 666 12.90 -21.72 9.04
CA LYS A 666 13.13 -22.03 7.63
C LYS A 666 13.82 -20.88 6.92
N THR A 667 14.90 -21.15 6.20
CA THR A 667 15.49 -20.21 5.23
C THR A 667 14.70 -20.26 3.94
N TYR A 668 14.20 -19.11 3.47
CA TYR A 668 13.40 -19.00 2.26
C TYR A 668 13.54 -17.61 1.63
N ALA A 669 13.21 -17.51 0.35
CA ALA A 669 13.14 -16.25 -0.37
C ALA A 669 11.84 -16.21 -1.20
N GLU A 670 11.26 -15.02 -1.29
CA GLU A 670 10.16 -14.79 -2.23
C GLU A 670 10.69 -14.74 -3.66
N PHE A 671 9.96 -15.31 -4.61
CA PHE A 671 10.37 -15.33 -6.01
C PHE A 671 10.57 -13.92 -6.58
N VAL A 672 9.72 -12.98 -6.20
CA VAL A 672 9.74 -11.59 -6.69
C VAL A 672 10.83 -10.73 -6.05
N ASN A 673 11.51 -11.20 -5.00
CA ASN A 673 12.59 -10.45 -4.37
C ASN A 673 13.79 -10.30 -5.31
N TYR A 674 14.48 -9.17 -5.19
CA TYR A 674 15.76 -8.96 -5.86
C TYR A 674 16.85 -9.95 -5.38
N SER A 675 17.91 -10.04 -6.16
CA SER A 675 19.15 -10.69 -5.71
C SER A 675 19.91 -9.78 -4.73
N GLU A 676 20.59 -10.39 -3.78
CA GLU A 676 21.51 -9.71 -2.88
C GLU A 676 22.74 -9.23 -3.66
N ALA A 677 23.03 -7.93 -3.58
CA ALA A 677 24.20 -7.35 -4.23
C ALA A 677 25.45 -7.50 -3.35
N ALA A 678 26.62 -7.61 -3.97
CA ALA A 678 27.88 -7.54 -3.25
C ALA A 678 28.06 -6.17 -2.59
N ILE A 679 28.37 -6.13 -1.29
CA ILE A 679 28.75 -4.93 -0.54
C ILE A 679 30.15 -5.15 0.03
N ALA A 680 31.16 -4.91 -0.83
CA ALA A 680 32.56 -5.23 -0.49
C ALA A 680 33.04 -4.52 0.79
N SER A 681 32.58 -3.30 1.04
CA SER A 681 32.93 -2.52 2.25
C SER A 681 32.39 -3.12 3.56
N LEU A 682 31.43 -4.04 3.48
CA LEU A 682 30.85 -4.77 4.62
C LEU A 682 31.20 -6.27 4.59
N GLY A 683 31.98 -6.70 3.60
CA GLY A 683 32.33 -8.11 3.43
C GLY A 683 31.14 -9.00 2.99
N ILE A 684 30.07 -8.40 2.44
CA ILE A 684 28.91 -9.12 1.95
C ILE A 684 29.15 -9.51 0.48
N PRO A 685 29.22 -10.82 0.15
CA PRO A 685 29.34 -11.27 -1.24
C PRO A 685 28.00 -11.10 -1.99
N ALA A 686 28.05 -11.17 -3.33
CA ALA A 686 26.82 -11.31 -4.11
C ALA A 686 26.12 -12.63 -3.76
N GLY A 687 24.83 -12.56 -3.51
CA GLY A 687 24.00 -13.72 -3.11
C GLY A 687 22.98 -14.12 -4.17
N GLY A 688 22.13 -15.08 -3.81
CA GLY A 688 20.91 -15.45 -4.52
C GLY A 688 19.79 -14.43 -4.30
N HIS A 689 18.55 -14.87 -4.36
CA HIS A 689 17.43 -14.02 -3.92
C HIS A 689 17.63 -13.56 -2.47
N ILE A 690 17.29 -12.32 -2.17
CA ILE A 690 17.27 -11.80 -0.79
C ILE A 690 16.34 -12.70 0.03
N THR A 691 16.91 -13.36 1.04
CA THR A 691 16.18 -14.24 1.93
C THR A 691 15.34 -13.44 2.93
N GLU A 692 14.22 -14.00 3.36
CA GLU A 692 13.33 -13.43 4.35
C GLU A 692 13.82 -13.71 5.78
N PRO A 693 13.31 -12.99 6.80
CA PRO A 693 13.73 -13.19 8.19
C PRO A 693 13.55 -14.63 8.65
N GLY A 694 14.52 -15.12 9.43
CA GLY A 694 14.42 -16.36 10.18
C GLY A 694 13.38 -16.27 11.29
N ARG A 695 13.45 -17.16 12.28
CA ARG A 695 12.52 -17.17 13.40
C ARG A 695 12.51 -15.83 14.12
N THR A 696 11.32 -15.21 14.25
CA THR A 696 11.14 -13.89 14.81
C THR A 696 10.15 -13.97 15.99
N PHE A 697 10.60 -13.63 17.20
CA PHE A 697 9.77 -13.48 18.37
C PHE A 697 9.32 -12.04 18.47
N TRP A 698 8.08 -11.80 18.96
CA TRP A 698 7.56 -10.47 19.14
C TRP A 698 6.57 -10.40 20.30
N PHE A 699 6.43 -9.20 20.86
CA PHE A 699 5.46 -8.85 21.88
C PHE A 699 4.88 -7.49 21.54
N LYS A 700 3.56 -7.32 21.72
CA LYS A 700 2.85 -6.06 21.54
C LYS A 700 1.90 -5.80 22.71
N SER A 701 1.90 -4.56 23.19
CA SER A 701 0.89 -4.04 24.10
C SER A 701 0.12 -2.92 23.41
N SER A 702 -1.20 -2.93 23.52
CA SER A 702 -2.08 -1.88 22.97
C SER A 702 -3.11 -1.49 24.01
N TYR A 703 -3.34 -0.18 24.15
CA TYR A 703 -4.34 0.38 25.08
C TYR A 703 -5.20 1.40 24.34
N LYS A 704 -6.53 1.33 24.53
CA LYS A 704 -7.52 2.29 24.02
C LYS A 704 -8.17 3.01 25.18
N PHE A 705 -8.50 4.27 25.05
CA PHE A 705 -9.15 5.07 26.09
C PHE A 705 -10.11 6.09 25.51
#